data_a491137245ae14afc808fb79d5e4df9d
#
_entry.id   a491137245ae14afc808fb79d5e4df9d
#
_cell.length_a   1.000
_cell.length_b   1.000
_cell.length_c   1.000
_cell.angle_alpha   90.00
_cell.angle_beta   90.00
_cell.angle_gamma   90.00
#
_symmetry.space_group_name_H-M   'P 1'
#
loop_
_entity.id
_entity.type
_entity.pdbx_description
1 polymer ?
#
loop_
_entity_poly.entity_id
_entity_poly.type
_entity_poly.pdbx_seq_one_letter_code
_entity_poly.pdbx_strand_id
1 'polypeptide(L)'
;MAQNNTLDVHISGTIKYASSGESVPYATVSIRPAGADTTQVFRQVTDGNGYFVIGLPAAPSYHLTASFVGMKTHTMQISRENGQRDIKAVDISLESEDKQLSTVTVSAARPLVKMEIDRLSYNMEDDPAAKTNNLLEMLRNVPLVTVDGQGNIQVKGSSNFKIHLNGRPSTMVSSNPKEVFRSIPAHTIKRVEVITDPGVKYDAEGTSAILNIVTEEGKKLEGYSGSITASVSNNPTANGSIFLTAKSGKVGLTTNYNYYGGKNKGSRYFTERTTSMLQTIEEGKGQETFGGHFGNALLSFEIDSLNLFTVGGNVRLWEMTTDRNSVEKSFAGSNLMSYIDRKLKTQMDAGSYELNADYQHSTRLPGELLTVSYRFTHNPNNSETFIDQWKRDPLNTANTIQYAGQHSKSDAGMDEHTAQVDYTRPLGQAHSLEAGLKYIYRHATSDPLYEIRPSEDAPWQPGSLYAQNPSNGKFRHDQYIGAAYAGYNYRKDQYSLQTGLRVESSRLKALFPENAAADFSHNSFDWVPQLTLGYTPSPMKQLKLAYNFRIQRPAIGQLNPYRLQTNDYQVQYGNPDLKSEKRHHVGLSYNQYGAKVMLTASLDYDFCNNAIQNYTFSDPANPNLFHQTYGNIGREHSFSLNTYAMYTPAVWVRIMLNGNIDRTFQKSEALGIDVNSWSGMVYSGLMFTLPKDWTVNLFGGYYHGGRSYQTKYDGNVFNNIGIAKQLFDKKLRVSLSANNIHAKYSTWKSRTIGNGFTIYSENAGIQRSVSLSLTYSFGKMNTQVRKVQRTIVNDDLKQTSSQGQQGGGQGNPTGN
;
A
#
# COMPACT_ATOMS: atom_id res chain seq x y z
N MET A 1 24.72 -36.85 19.00
CA MET A 1 25.20 -35.91 20.06
C MET A 1 25.23 -34.51 19.44
N ALA A 2 24.27 -33.66 19.76
CA ALA A 2 24.27 -32.29 19.33
C ALA A 2 25.27 -31.50 20.18
N GLN A 3 26.35 -31.00 19.59
CA GLN A 3 27.22 -30.05 20.25
C GLN A 3 26.44 -28.76 20.49
N ASN A 4 26.16 -28.44 21.73
CA ASN A 4 25.79 -27.11 22.18
C ASN A 4 26.99 -26.18 21.94
N ASN A 5 27.02 -25.43 20.82
CA ASN A 5 27.98 -24.33 20.66
C ASN A 5 27.52 -23.17 21.55
N THR A 6 27.93 -23.17 22.79
CA THR A 6 27.87 -22.00 23.69
C THR A 6 28.92 -20.98 23.18
N LEU A 7 28.50 -19.77 22.91
CA LEU A 7 29.41 -18.64 22.60
C LEU A 7 30.09 -18.21 23.92
N ASP A 8 31.29 -18.73 24.20
CA ASP A 8 31.96 -18.59 25.49
C ASP A 8 32.97 -17.45 25.54
N VAL A 9 33.31 -16.84 24.41
CA VAL A 9 34.35 -15.78 24.32
C VAL A 9 33.80 -14.58 23.55
N HIS A 10 33.97 -13.39 24.10
CA HIS A 10 33.63 -12.12 23.45
C HIS A 10 34.90 -11.37 23.06
N ILE A 11 35.01 -11.00 21.78
CA ILE A 11 36.07 -10.14 21.29
C ILE A 11 35.47 -8.78 20.96
N SER A 12 36.01 -7.71 21.55
CA SER A 12 35.56 -6.34 21.33
C SER A 12 36.67 -5.41 21.01
N GLY A 13 36.42 -4.38 20.20
CA GLY A 13 37.43 -3.40 19.83
C GLY A 13 36.88 -2.26 19.01
N THR A 14 37.76 -1.36 18.56
CA THR A 14 37.44 -0.20 17.71
C THR A 14 38.22 -0.22 16.43
N ILE A 15 37.59 0.25 15.33
CA ILE A 15 38.22 0.45 14.03
C ILE A 15 38.32 1.95 13.75
N LYS A 16 39.54 2.42 13.37
CA LYS A 16 39.87 3.82 13.10
C LYS A 16 40.52 3.96 11.72
N TYR A 17 40.39 5.14 11.12
CA TYR A 17 41.20 5.52 9.96
C TYR A 17 42.64 5.77 10.41
N ALA A 18 43.62 5.15 9.75
CA ALA A 18 45.03 5.35 10.05
C ALA A 18 45.50 6.80 9.82
N SER A 19 44.86 7.51 8.86
CA SER A 19 45.24 8.88 8.49
C SER A 19 44.66 9.96 9.40
N SER A 20 43.44 9.78 9.96
CA SER A 20 42.76 10.81 10.76
C SER A 20 42.56 10.43 12.23
N GLY A 21 42.72 9.14 12.57
CA GLY A 21 42.38 8.62 13.90
C GLY A 21 40.90 8.60 14.24
N GLU A 22 40.04 9.04 13.31
CA GLU A 22 38.60 9.00 13.49
C GLU A 22 38.09 7.57 13.41
N SER A 23 36.98 7.30 14.09
CA SER A 23 36.33 5.99 14.07
C SER A 23 35.78 5.64 12.69
N VAL A 24 35.96 4.38 12.25
CA VAL A 24 35.40 3.87 11.01
C VAL A 24 34.04 3.22 11.33
N PRO A 25 32.92 3.91 11.11
CA PRO A 25 31.62 3.33 11.33
C PRO A 25 31.33 2.29 10.25
N TYR A 26 30.65 1.23 10.64
CA TYR A 26 30.14 0.18 9.73
C TYR A 26 31.21 -0.59 8.96
N ALA A 27 32.44 -0.66 9.49
CA ALA A 27 33.48 -1.56 8.98
C ALA A 27 33.07 -3.02 9.27
N THR A 28 33.35 -3.90 8.34
CA THR A 28 33.09 -5.33 8.51
C THR A 28 34.22 -5.98 9.27
N VAL A 29 33.90 -6.61 10.40
CA VAL A 29 34.82 -7.42 11.20
C VAL A 29 34.46 -8.89 11.02
N SER A 30 35.42 -9.69 10.61
CA SER A 30 35.26 -11.13 10.44
C SER A 30 36.26 -11.84 11.35
N ILE A 31 35.81 -12.77 12.18
CA ILE A 31 36.66 -13.52 13.09
C ILE A 31 36.48 -15.01 12.88
N ARG A 32 37.60 -15.72 12.80
CA ARG A 32 37.63 -17.17 12.68
C ARG A 32 38.49 -17.77 13.79
N PRO A 33 37.95 -18.76 14.56
CA PRO A 33 38.78 -19.52 15.51
C PRO A 33 39.89 -20.30 14.81
N ALA A 34 41.08 -20.34 15.40
CA ALA A 34 42.21 -21.12 14.87
C ALA A 34 41.87 -22.64 14.95
N GLY A 35 42.13 -23.34 13.88
CA GLY A 35 41.82 -24.76 13.76
C GLY A 35 40.40 -25.08 13.30
N ALA A 36 39.54 -24.05 13.16
CA ALA A 36 38.19 -24.25 12.58
C ALA A 36 38.25 -24.30 11.05
N ASP A 37 37.29 -25.01 10.45
CA ASP A 37 37.08 -25.07 9.00
C ASP A 37 36.92 -23.64 8.43
N THR A 38 37.35 -23.43 7.20
CA THR A 38 37.27 -22.14 6.47
C THR A 38 35.84 -21.61 6.37
N THR A 39 34.85 -22.42 6.60
CA THR A 39 33.41 -22.06 6.59
C THR A 39 32.92 -21.49 7.93
N GLN A 40 33.64 -21.64 9.04
CA GLN A 40 33.26 -21.12 10.37
C GLN A 40 33.81 -19.70 10.59
N VAL A 41 33.22 -18.72 9.92
CA VAL A 41 33.58 -17.29 10.08
C VAL A 41 32.42 -16.53 10.73
N PHE A 42 32.72 -15.89 11.86
CA PHE A 42 31.78 -15.02 12.57
C PHE A 42 32.01 -13.57 12.10
N ARG A 43 30.94 -12.87 11.78
CA ARG A 43 31.00 -11.52 11.20
C ARG A 43 30.08 -10.57 11.94
N GLN A 44 30.56 -9.34 12.08
CA GLN A 44 29.80 -8.21 12.60
C GLN A 44 30.24 -6.92 11.94
N VAL A 45 29.38 -5.92 11.96
CA VAL A 45 29.67 -4.57 11.48
C VAL A 45 29.86 -3.67 12.69
N THR A 46 30.86 -2.77 12.65
CA THR A 46 31.09 -1.78 13.72
C THR A 46 29.89 -0.82 13.83
N ASP A 47 29.64 -0.31 15.02
CA ASP A 47 28.64 0.73 15.26
C ASP A 47 29.08 2.10 14.72
N GLY A 48 28.27 3.16 14.96
CA GLY A 48 28.55 4.53 14.54
C GLY A 48 29.85 5.13 15.13
N ASN A 49 30.39 4.51 16.18
CA ASN A 49 31.64 4.90 16.84
C ASN A 49 32.79 3.96 16.46
N GLY A 50 32.59 3.12 15.44
CA GLY A 50 33.60 2.17 15.02
C GLY A 50 33.82 0.99 15.97
N TYR A 51 32.92 0.76 16.94
CA TYR A 51 33.06 -0.27 17.95
C TYR A 51 32.35 -1.56 17.51
N PHE A 52 32.93 -2.74 17.87
CA PHE A 52 32.36 -4.06 17.63
C PHE A 52 32.50 -4.97 18.85
N VAL A 53 31.55 -5.95 18.95
CA VAL A 53 31.63 -7.06 19.93
C VAL A 53 31.13 -8.33 19.28
N ILE A 54 31.95 -9.36 19.17
CA ILE A 54 31.59 -10.64 18.55
C ILE A 54 31.71 -11.76 19.58
N GLY A 55 30.64 -12.55 19.76
CA GLY A 55 30.65 -13.78 20.56
C GLY A 55 31.11 -14.97 19.72
N LEU A 56 32.03 -15.77 20.23
CA LEU A 56 32.73 -16.85 19.54
C LEU A 56 32.83 -18.11 20.41
N PRO A 57 32.90 -19.30 19.81
CA PRO A 57 33.34 -20.49 20.52
C PRO A 57 34.75 -20.34 21.07
N ALA A 58 35.03 -20.92 22.20
CA ALA A 58 36.35 -20.91 22.83
C ALA A 58 37.40 -21.57 21.90
N ALA A 59 38.48 -20.83 21.58
CA ALA A 59 39.62 -21.32 20.82
C ALA A 59 40.92 -20.73 21.41
N PRO A 60 42.11 -21.36 21.14
CA PRO A 60 43.38 -20.85 21.61
C PRO A 60 43.79 -19.51 21.00
N SER A 61 43.40 -19.29 19.74
CA SER A 61 43.61 -18.03 19.05
C SER A 61 42.54 -17.80 17.97
N TYR A 62 42.45 -16.57 17.49
CA TYR A 62 41.46 -16.14 16.48
C TYR A 62 42.16 -15.35 15.39
N HIS A 63 41.70 -15.55 14.14
CA HIS A 63 42.09 -14.70 13.00
C HIS A 63 41.01 -13.66 12.78
N LEU A 64 41.35 -12.39 13.03
CA LEU A 64 40.47 -11.25 12.80
C LEU A 64 40.82 -10.57 11.50
N THR A 65 39.82 -10.25 10.69
CA THR A 65 39.94 -9.48 9.46
C THR A 65 38.99 -8.30 9.52
N ALA A 66 39.48 -7.09 9.37
CA ALA A 66 38.72 -5.86 9.31
C ALA A 66 38.80 -5.27 7.89
N SER A 67 37.65 -4.93 7.33
CA SER A 67 37.56 -4.35 5.96
C SER A 67 36.53 -3.23 5.91
N PHE A 68 36.83 -2.21 5.08
CA PHE A 68 35.97 -1.08 4.78
C PHE A 68 36.16 -0.62 3.34
N VAL A 69 35.14 -0.05 2.71
CA VAL A 69 35.22 0.37 1.30
C VAL A 69 36.27 1.47 1.11
N GLY A 70 37.20 1.26 0.18
CA GLY A 70 38.30 2.20 -0.10
C GLY A 70 39.46 2.11 0.87
N MET A 71 39.50 1.10 1.76
CA MET A 71 40.56 0.86 2.72
C MET A 71 41.20 -0.51 2.48
N LYS A 72 42.50 -0.60 2.77
CA LYS A 72 43.22 -1.88 2.79
C LYS A 72 42.65 -2.77 3.87
N THR A 73 42.36 -4.03 3.51
CA THR A 73 41.93 -5.03 4.49
C THR A 73 43.04 -5.28 5.50
N HIS A 74 42.74 -5.14 6.79
CA HIS A 74 43.64 -5.43 7.88
C HIS A 74 43.34 -6.80 8.47
N THR A 75 44.40 -7.64 8.62
CA THR A 75 44.25 -8.99 9.22
C THR A 75 45.23 -9.13 10.35
N MET A 76 44.74 -9.63 11.49
CA MET A 76 45.59 -9.87 12.68
C MET A 76 45.18 -11.18 13.38
N GLN A 77 46.13 -11.72 14.11
CA GLN A 77 45.90 -12.89 14.97
C GLN A 77 45.75 -12.44 16.42
N ILE A 78 44.73 -12.90 17.10
CA ILE A 78 44.48 -12.62 18.52
C ILE A 78 44.69 -13.92 19.29
N SER A 79 45.62 -13.92 20.22
CA SER A 79 45.86 -15.05 21.12
C SER A 79 44.96 -14.93 22.36
N ARG A 80 44.50 -16.04 22.88
CA ARG A 80 43.65 -16.10 24.06
C ARG A 80 44.45 -16.74 25.23
N GLU A 81 44.42 -16.09 26.37
CA GLU A 81 44.96 -16.67 27.61
C GLU A 81 43.93 -17.70 28.18
N ASN A 82 44.44 -18.74 28.85
CA ASN A 82 43.62 -19.80 29.43
C ASN A 82 42.59 -19.24 30.44
N GLY A 83 41.29 -19.50 30.16
CA GLY A 83 40.19 -19.03 30.99
C GLY A 83 39.64 -17.64 30.66
N GLN A 84 40.25 -16.87 29.73
CA GLN A 84 39.79 -15.55 29.34
C GLN A 84 38.48 -15.64 28.54
N ARG A 85 37.45 -14.96 29.05
CA ARG A 85 36.11 -14.91 28.34
C ARG A 85 35.91 -13.64 27.54
N ASP A 86 36.56 -12.53 27.95
CA ASP A 86 36.45 -11.23 27.26
C ASP A 86 37.81 -10.78 26.81
N ILE A 87 38.01 -10.57 25.51
CA ILE A 87 39.16 -9.97 24.88
C ILE A 87 38.74 -8.57 24.48
N LYS A 88 39.19 -7.57 25.22
CA LYS A 88 38.78 -6.16 25.07
C LYS A 88 39.87 -5.34 24.41
N ALA A 89 39.46 -4.20 23.83
CA ALA A 89 40.34 -3.14 23.30
C ALA A 89 41.25 -3.58 22.13
N VAL A 90 40.70 -4.34 21.21
CA VAL A 90 41.38 -4.59 19.92
C VAL A 90 41.20 -3.35 19.03
N ASP A 91 42.20 -2.46 19.02
CA ASP A 91 42.20 -1.28 18.16
C ASP A 91 42.81 -1.62 16.80
N ILE A 92 42.07 -1.32 15.74
CA ILE A 92 42.47 -1.60 14.36
C ILE A 92 42.47 -0.30 13.59
N SER A 93 43.61 -0.01 12.93
CA SER A 93 43.75 1.14 12.02
C SER A 93 43.70 0.68 10.57
N LEU A 94 42.79 1.23 9.79
CA LEU A 94 42.64 0.96 8.35
C LEU A 94 43.35 2.05 7.54
N GLU A 95 44.23 1.62 6.62
CA GLU A 95 44.94 2.51 5.67
C GLU A 95 44.11 2.65 4.38
N SER A 96 44.22 3.81 3.72
CA SER A 96 43.64 4.04 2.40
C SER A 96 44.30 3.16 1.33
N GLU A 97 43.51 2.67 0.39
CA GLU A 97 43.99 1.86 -0.72
C GLU A 97 44.40 2.78 -1.88
N ASP A 98 45.71 3.06 -2.04
CA ASP A 98 46.22 3.71 -3.24
C ASP A 98 46.26 2.70 -4.41
N LYS A 99 45.55 3.01 -5.50
CA LYS A 99 45.47 2.16 -6.67
C LYS A 99 46.78 1.99 -7.39
N GLN A 100 47.39 0.81 -7.31
CA GLN A 100 48.18 0.23 -8.40
C GLN A 100 47.60 -1.14 -8.79
N LEU A 101 47.23 -1.27 -10.08
CA LEU A 101 46.62 -2.46 -10.65
C LEU A 101 47.57 -3.67 -10.60
N SER A 102 47.25 -4.64 -9.78
CA SER A 102 47.71 -6.02 -10.00
C SER A 102 46.60 -6.96 -9.49
N THR A 103 46.25 -7.91 -10.35
CA THR A 103 45.16 -8.87 -10.18
C THR A 103 45.41 -9.81 -9.01
N VAL A 104 44.78 -9.54 -7.89
CA VAL A 104 44.56 -10.52 -6.80
C VAL A 104 43.11 -10.50 -6.43
N THR A 105 42.44 -11.63 -6.65
CA THR A 105 41.00 -11.80 -6.29
C THR A 105 40.88 -11.87 -4.78
N VAL A 106 40.75 -10.73 -4.12
CA VAL A 106 40.35 -10.64 -2.72
C VAL A 106 38.83 -10.36 -2.68
N SER A 107 38.04 -11.32 -2.23
CA SER A 107 36.61 -11.14 -1.98
C SER A 107 36.44 -10.22 -0.75
N ALA A 108 36.39 -8.91 -0.97
CA ALA A 108 35.97 -7.97 0.05
C ALA A 108 34.53 -8.22 0.44
N ALA A 109 34.22 -8.32 1.74
CA ALA A 109 32.85 -8.46 2.22
C ALA A 109 32.02 -7.26 1.77
N ARG A 110 30.98 -7.48 0.96
CA ARG A 110 30.11 -6.44 0.46
C ARG A 110 29.27 -5.87 1.61
N PRO A 111 29.01 -4.55 1.65
CA PRO A 111 28.14 -3.98 2.68
C PRO A 111 26.73 -4.57 2.56
N LEU A 112 26.13 -4.91 3.70
CA LEU A 112 24.75 -5.45 3.72
C LEU A 112 23.72 -4.46 3.18
N VAL A 113 23.95 -3.16 3.36
CA VAL A 113 23.07 -2.10 2.89
C VAL A 113 23.83 -1.20 1.92
N LYS A 114 23.24 -0.97 0.74
CA LYS A 114 23.72 -0.01 -0.26
C LYS A 114 22.60 0.94 -0.63
N MET A 115 22.88 2.23 -0.62
CA MET A 115 21.91 3.23 -1.05
C MET A 115 22.18 3.69 -2.48
N GLU A 116 21.09 3.82 -3.23
CA GLU A 116 21.07 4.37 -4.58
C GLU A 116 20.07 5.55 -4.61
N ILE A 117 20.06 6.34 -5.69
CA ILE A 117 19.25 7.56 -5.76
C ILE A 117 17.75 7.29 -5.57
N ASP A 118 17.28 6.22 -6.15
CA ASP A 118 15.86 5.83 -6.20
C ASP A 118 15.52 4.68 -5.25
N ARG A 119 16.56 4.01 -4.69
CA ARG A 119 16.36 2.80 -3.91
C ARG A 119 17.42 2.58 -2.83
N LEU A 120 17.01 1.81 -1.83
CA LEU A 120 17.89 1.20 -0.86
C LEU A 120 17.98 -0.29 -1.17
N SER A 121 19.19 -0.84 -1.27
CA SER A 121 19.44 -2.28 -1.51
C SER A 121 19.98 -2.94 -0.25
N TYR A 122 19.35 -4.02 0.19
CA TYR A 122 19.83 -4.89 1.27
C TYR A 122 20.33 -6.20 0.67
N ASN A 123 21.63 -6.46 0.80
CA ASN A 123 22.29 -7.65 0.24
C ASN A 123 21.98 -8.87 1.12
N MET A 124 21.00 -9.66 0.70
CA MET A 124 20.54 -10.84 1.44
C MET A 124 21.54 -11.99 1.39
N GLU A 125 22.25 -12.17 0.25
CA GLU A 125 23.24 -13.22 0.05
C GLU A 125 24.41 -13.14 1.05
N ASP A 126 24.74 -11.93 1.48
CA ASP A 126 25.86 -11.65 2.40
C ASP A 126 25.44 -11.70 3.88
N ASP A 127 24.13 -11.82 4.17
CA ASP A 127 23.62 -11.93 5.55
C ASP A 127 23.60 -13.40 6.01
N PRO A 128 24.40 -13.78 7.04
CA PRO A 128 24.40 -15.14 7.56
C PRO A 128 23.02 -15.63 8.04
N ALA A 129 22.18 -14.72 8.52
CA ALA A 129 20.83 -15.06 8.98
C ALA A 129 19.91 -15.51 7.82
N ALA A 130 20.21 -15.15 6.57
CA ALA A 130 19.45 -15.58 5.40
C ALA A 130 19.54 -17.08 5.15
N LYS A 131 20.59 -17.76 5.66
CA LYS A 131 20.76 -19.21 5.48
C LYS A 131 19.71 -20.05 6.23
N THR A 132 19.18 -19.53 7.33
CA THR A 132 18.28 -20.25 8.22
C THR A 132 16.87 -19.70 8.28
N ASN A 133 16.64 -18.48 7.74
CA ASN A 133 15.36 -17.80 7.81
C ASN A 133 14.66 -17.78 6.44
N ASN A 134 13.34 -17.53 6.45
CA ASN A 134 12.59 -17.20 5.25
C ASN A 134 12.68 -15.69 4.96
N LEU A 135 12.26 -15.29 3.76
CA LEU A 135 12.31 -13.89 3.34
C LEU A 135 11.49 -12.97 4.26
N LEU A 136 10.32 -13.39 4.73
CA LEU A 136 9.48 -12.57 5.62
C LEU A 136 10.21 -12.23 6.93
N GLU A 137 10.91 -13.18 7.53
CA GLU A 137 11.71 -12.94 8.73
C GLU A 137 12.90 -12.01 8.44
N MET A 138 13.53 -12.17 7.27
CA MET A 138 14.65 -11.33 6.87
C MET A 138 14.23 -9.91 6.50
N LEU A 139 13.00 -9.69 6.02
CA LEU A 139 12.49 -8.34 5.77
C LEU A 139 12.49 -7.46 7.04
N ARG A 140 12.51 -8.06 8.22
CA ARG A 140 12.69 -7.34 9.49
C ARG A 140 14.05 -6.67 9.61
N ASN A 141 15.05 -7.14 8.87
CA ASN A 141 16.39 -6.60 8.83
C ASN A 141 16.57 -5.57 7.71
N VAL A 142 15.63 -5.53 6.77
CA VAL A 142 15.68 -4.59 5.64
C VAL A 142 15.26 -3.20 6.11
N PRO A 143 16.11 -2.19 5.92
CA PRO A 143 15.75 -0.81 6.23
C PRO A 143 14.50 -0.36 5.50
N LEU A 144 13.70 0.50 6.14
CA LEU A 144 12.40 1.01 5.67
C LEU A 144 11.28 -0.04 5.59
N VAL A 145 11.55 -1.29 5.91
CA VAL A 145 10.54 -2.35 5.93
C VAL A 145 10.26 -2.76 7.39
N THR A 146 9.00 -2.82 7.75
CA THR A 146 8.55 -3.35 9.03
C THR A 146 7.64 -4.53 8.80
N VAL A 147 7.81 -5.57 9.63
CA VAL A 147 6.97 -6.76 9.62
C VAL A 147 6.46 -6.96 11.03
N ASP A 148 5.16 -6.82 11.22
CA ASP A 148 4.52 -7.00 12.54
C ASP A 148 4.48 -8.48 12.97
N GLY A 149 3.93 -8.76 14.16
CA GLY A 149 3.81 -10.14 14.68
C GLY A 149 2.80 -10.99 13.93
N GLN A 150 1.91 -10.39 13.18
CA GLN A 150 0.99 -11.10 12.31
C GLN A 150 1.61 -11.38 10.92
N GLY A 151 2.78 -10.80 10.64
CA GLY A 151 3.47 -10.91 9.37
C GLY A 151 3.05 -9.84 8.35
N ASN A 152 2.27 -8.83 8.76
CA ASN A 152 1.92 -7.73 7.86
C ASN A 152 3.14 -6.85 7.62
N ILE A 153 3.29 -6.41 6.38
CA ILE A 153 4.47 -5.68 5.93
C ILE A 153 4.08 -4.22 5.70
N GLN A 154 4.93 -3.31 6.14
CA GLN A 154 4.84 -1.89 5.83
C GLN A 154 6.18 -1.42 5.27
N VAL A 155 6.14 -0.52 4.30
CA VAL A 155 7.31 0.13 3.71
C VAL A 155 7.21 1.63 3.97
N LYS A 156 8.23 2.21 4.60
CA LYS A 156 8.19 3.60 5.09
C LYS A 156 6.99 3.88 6.00
N GLY A 157 6.55 2.88 6.77
CA GLY A 157 5.38 2.97 7.62
C GLY A 157 4.02 2.95 6.90
N SER A 158 4.00 2.82 5.59
CA SER A 158 2.78 2.70 4.79
C SER A 158 2.56 1.25 4.36
N SER A 159 1.33 0.79 4.46
CA SER A 159 0.88 -0.46 3.83
C SER A 159 0.59 -0.30 2.33
N ASN A 160 0.54 0.95 1.84
CA ASN A 160 0.34 1.25 0.43
C ASN A 160 1.69 1.28 -0.32
N PHE A 161 2.21 0.10 -0.65
CA PHE A 161 3.43 -0.07 -1.43
C PHE A 161 3.22 -1.14 -2.50
N LYS A 162 3.98 -1.06 -3.59
CA LYS A 162 3.99 -2.08 -4.63
C LYS A 162 5.14 -3.06 -4.39
N ILE A 163 4.94 -4.31 -4.77
CA ILE A 163 5.99 -5.32 -4.67
C ILE A 163 6.46 -5.67 -6.06
N HIS A 164 7.76 -5.57 -6.24
CA HIS A 164 8.46 -6.00 -7.43
C HIS A 164 9.29 -7.24 -7.14
N LEU A 165 9.46 -8.04 -8.16
CA LEU A 165 10.37 -9.18 -8.16
C LEU A 165 11.32 -9.02 -9.35
N ASN A 166 12.62 -8.89 -9.08
CA ASN A 166 13.64 -8.60 -10.10
C ASN A 166 13.34 -7.31 -10.89
N GLY A 167 12.93 -6.25 -10.20
CA GLY A 167 12.60 -4.95 -10.79
C GLY A 167 11.19 -4.85 -11.39
N ARG A 168 10.28 -5.77 -11.08
CA ARG A 168 9.04 -6.02 -11.81
C ARG A 168 7.84 -6.04 -10.88
N PRO A 169 6.75 -5.29 -11.14
CA PRO A 169 5.55 -5.39 -10.35
C PRO A 169 5.08 -6.84 -10.29
N SER A 170 4.82 -7.31 -9.09
CA SER A 170 4.27 -8.63 -8.87
C SER A 170 2.93 -8.51 -8.19
N THR A 171 1.85 -8.54 -8.97
CA THR A 171 0.47 -8.58 -8.42
C THR A 171 0.25 -9.78 -7.52
N MET A 172 0.94 -10.87 -7.81
CA MET A 172 0.90 -12.07 -7.01
C MET A 172 1.46 -11.88 -5.60
N VAL A 173 2.61 -11.24 -5.49
CA VAL A 173 3.19 -10.95 -4.17
C VAL A 173 2.39 -9.84 -3.49
N SER A 174 1.84 -8.90 -4.24
CA SER A 174 1.02 -7.81 -3.72
C SER A 174 -0.32 -8.28 -3.15
N SER A 175 -0.88 -9.39 -3.64
CA SER A 175 -2.17 -9.90 -3.14
C SER A 175 -2.07 -10.59 -1.78
N ASN A 176 -0.94 -11.23 -1.46
CA ASN A 176 -0.68 -11.80 -0.12
C ASN A 176 0.82 -11.86 0.18
N PRO A 177 1.47 -10.69 0.38
CA PRO A 177 2.93 -10.61 0.50
C PRO A 177 3.48 -11.41 1.68
N LYS A 178 2.77 -11.47 2.80
CA LYS A 178 3.23 -12.18 3.99
C LYS A 178 3.39 -13.69 3.76
N GLU A 179 2.41 -14.31 3.13
CA GLU A 179 2.46 -15.76 2.90
C GLU A 179 3.46 -16.12 1.81
N VAL A 180 3.54 -15.29 0.77
CA VAL A 180 4.55 -15.44 -0.29
C VAL A 180 5.95 -15.35 0.30
N PHE A 181 6.26 -14.30 1.05
CA PHE A 181 7.60 -14.11 1.60
C PHE A 181 7.95 -15.11 2.70
N ARG A 182 6.95 -15.63 3.42
CA ARG A 182 7.17 -16.73 4.38
C ARG A 182 7.58 -18.02 3.69
N SER A 183 7.05 -18.27 2.51
CA SER A 183 7.37 -19.50 1.75
C SER A 183 8.73 -19.47 1.04
N ILE A 184 9.33 -18.28 0.91
CA ILE A 184 10.59 -18.08 0.20
C ILE A 184 11.76 -18.21 1.19
N PRO A 185 12.66 -19.19 1.04
CA PRO A 185 13.90 -19.24 1.80
C PRO A 185 14.79 -18.04 1.48
N ALA A 186 15.25 -17.33 2.49
CA ALA A 186 15.95 -16.06 2.27
C ALA A 186 17.29 -16.22 1.52
N HIS A 187 17.95 -17.36 1.65
CA HIS A 187 19.20 -17.66 0.93
C HIS A 187 19.03 -17.74 -0.60
N THR A 188 17.80 -17.74 -1.11
CA THR A 188 17.52 -17.69 -2.55
C THR A 188 17.43 -16.26 -3.07
N ILE A 189 17.48 -15.28 -2.18
CA ILE A 189 17.37 -13.88 -2.49
C ILE A 189 18.76 -13.26 -2.50
N LYS A 190 19.11 -12.61 -3.60
CA LYS A 190 20.38 -11.88 -3.75
C LYS A 190 20.34 -10.60 -2.92
N ARG A 191 19.27 -9.80 -3.11
CA ARG A 191 19.05 -8.56 -2.38
C ARG A 191 17.59 -8.15 -2.38
N VAL A 192 17.25 -7.33 -1.43
CA VAL A 192 15.95 -6.63 -1.36
C VAL A 192 16.17 -5.15 -1.59
N GLU A 193 15.44 -4.56 -2.51
CA GLU A 193 15.53 -3.13 -2.83
C GLU A 193 14.24 -2.43 -2.41
N VAL A 194 14.34 -1.35 -1.67
CA VAL A 194 13.24 -0.44 -1.34
C VAL A 194 13.37 0.78 -2.25
N ILE A 195 12.54 0.84 -3.29
CA ILE A 195 12.53 1.94 -4.27
C ILE A 195 11.60 3.03 -3.72
N THR A 196 12.17 4.17 -3.39
CA THR A 196 11.43 5.28 -2.77
C THR A 196 10.92 6.29 -3.77
N ASP A 197 11.47 6.28 -4.99
CA ASP A 197 11.13 7.19 -6.08
C ASP A 197 11.04 6.46 -7.40
N PRO A 198 9.84 5.99 -7.73
CA PRO A 198 9.58 5.38 -9.02
C PRO A 198 9.73 6.41 -10.16
N GLY A 199 10.53 6.08 -11.19
CA GLY A 199 10.76 6.94 -12.36
C GLY A 199 9.57 7.09 -13.32
N VAL A 200 9.78 7.80 -14.47
CA VAL A 200 8.74 8.13 -15.49
C VAL A 200 8.01 6.94 -16.11
N LYS A 201 8.58 5.76 -16.04
CA LYS A 201 7.92 4.54 -16.55
C LYS A 201 6.74 4.07 -15.69
N TYR A 202 6.66 4.59 -14.46
CA TYR A 202 5.54 4.31 -13.56
C TYR A 202 4.45 5.36 -13.77
N ASP A 203 3.20 4.94 -13.69
CA ASP A 203 2.07 5.86 -13.87
C ASP A 203 2.11 7.01 -12.88
N ALA A 204 1.54 8.12 -13.32
CA ALA A 204 1.52 9.40 -12.59
C ALA A 204 0.82 9.37 -11.23
N GLU A 205 0.33 8.24 -10.74
CA GLU A 205 -0.42 8.13 -9.49
C GLU A 205 0.22 7.22 -8.42
N GLY A 206 0.24 7.73 -7.24
CA GLY A 206 -0.15 7.31 -5.90
C GLY A 206 0.52 6.14 -5.20
N THR A 207 1.74 5.63 -5.48
CA THR A 207 2.39 4.69 -4.56
C THR A 207 3.53 5.32 -3.77
N SER A 208 3.54 5.07 -2.44
CA SER A 208 4.55 5.63 -1.53
C SER A 208 5.94 4.97 -1.66
N ALA A 209 6.02 3.72 -2.13
CA ALA A 209 7.27 2.98 -2.32
C ALA A 209 7.06 1.69 -3.13
N ILE A 210 8.17 1.11 -3.61
CA ILE A 210 8.21 -0.22 -4.23
C ILE A 210 9.21 -1.09 -3.47
N LEU A 211 8.77 -2.26 -3.02
CA LEU A 211 9.63 -3.30 -2.45
C LEU A 211 10.04 -4.27 -3.55
N ASN A 212 11.28 -4.19 -4.01
CA ASN A 212 11.79 -5.05 -5.08
C ASN A 212 12.67 -6.19 -4.53
N ILE A 213 12.25 -7.41 -4.76
CA ILE A 213 12.98 -8.62 -4.35
C ILE A 213 13.82 -9.09 -5.54
N VAL A 214 15.14 -9.12 -5.38
CA VAL A 214 16.08 -9.55 -6.44
C VAL A 214 16.65 -10.91 -6.07
N THR A 215 16.53 -11.85 -6.98
CA THR A 215 16.99 -13.25 -6.80
C THR A 215 18.36 -13.51 -7.42
N GLU A 216 19.03 -14.59 -7.01
CA GLU A 216 20.29 -15.04 -7.61
C GLU A 216 20.09 -15.54 -9.06
N GLU A 217 20.99 -15.16 -9.98
CA GLU A 217 20.98 -15.65 -11.35
C GLU A 217 21.83 -16.95 -11.46
N GLY A 218 21.36 -17.92 -12.23
CA GLY A 218 22.20 -18.99 -12.79
C GLY A 218 22.21 -20.34 -12.09
N LYS A 219 21.57 -20.56 -10.93
CA LYS A 219 21.42 -21.93 -10.37
C LYS A 219 20.27 -22.66 -11.05
N LYS A 220 20.49 -23.88 -11.57
CA LYS A 220 19.42 -24.79 -11.98
C LYS A 220 18.61 -25.16 -10.75
N LEU A 221 17.39 -24.74 -10.69
CA LEU A 221 16.65 -24.70 -9.46
C LEU A 221 15.26 -25.26 -9.73
N GLU A 222 14.98 -26.34 -9.07
CA GLU A 222 13.75 -27.11 -9.14
C GLU A 222 13.19 -27.28 -7.74
N GLY A 223 11.90 -27.50 -7.67
CA GLY A 223 11.22 -27.74 -6.41
C GLY A 223 9.89 -27.05 -6.28
N TYR A 224 9.27 -27.23 -5.14
CA TYR A 224 8.01 -26.57 -4.80
C TYR A 224 8.04 -26.08 -3.35
N SER A 225 7.27 -25.03 -3.05
CA SER A 225 7.04 -24.53 -1.71
C SER A 225 5.62 -23.99 -1.61
N GLY A 226 5.00 -24.14 -0.44
CA GLY A 226 3.67 -23.64 -0.25
C GLY A 226 3.32 -23.41 1.22
N SER A 227 2.17 -22.79 1.46
CA SER A 227 1.61 -22.63 2.79
C SER A 227 0.07 -22.67 2.77
N ILE A 228 -0.48 -23.10 3.88
CA ILE A 228 -1.92 -23.06 4.16
C ILE A 228 -2.11 -22.24 5.44
N THR A 229 -3.00 -21.24 5.38
CA THR A 229 -3.35 -20.44 6.55
C THR A 229 -4.85 -20.54 6.81
N ALA A 230 -5.22 -20.66 8.08
CA ALA A 230 -6.59 -20.54 8.56
C ALA A 230 -6.61 -19.58 9.74
N SER A 231 -7.56 -18.65 9.76
CA SER A 231 -7.76 -17.76 10.90
C SER A 231 -9.23 -17.50 11.18
N VAL A 232 -9.54 -17.31 12.45
CA VAL A 232 -10.89 -17.01 12.94
C VAL A 232 -10.82 -15.90 13.99
N SER A 233 -11.91 -15.15 14.11
CA SER A 233 -12.02 -14.08 15.09
C SER A 233 -13.32 -14.18 15.88
N ASN A 234 -13.34 -13.64 17.10
CA ASN A 234 -14.54 -13.50 17.93
C ASN A 234 -15.55 -12.46 17.37
N ASN A 235 -15.08 -11.50 16.57
CA ASN A 235 -15.96 -10.75 15.66
C ASN A 235 -16.08 -11.64 14.41
N PRO A 236 -17.23 -12.33 14.19
CA PRO A 236 -17.29 -13.53 13.38
C PRO A 236 -16.78 -13.33 11.96
N THR A 237 -15.48 -13.42 11.81
CA THR A 237 -14.76 -13.39 10.55
C THR A 237 -13.88 -14.63 10.44
N ALA A 238 -13.78 -15.16 9.25
CA ALA A 238 -12.91 -16.26 8.90
C ALA A 238 -12.08 -15.90 7.67
N ASN A 239 -10.84 -16.38 7.69
CA ASN A 239 -9.93 -16.28 6.54
C ASN A 239 -9.29 -17.64 6.30
N GLY A 240 -9.22 -18.04 5.04
CA GLY A 240 -8.50 -19.24 4.59
C GLY A 240 -7.66 -18.92 3.38
N SER A 241 -6.39 -19.27 3.38
CA SER A 241 -5.52 -19.06 2.22
C SER A 241 -4.65 -20.26 1.92
N ILE A 242 -4.38 -20.47 0.65
CA ILE A 242 -3.42 -21.44 0.14
C ILE A 242 -2.48 -20.75 -0.84
N PHE A 243 -1.20 -21.02 -0.72
CA PHE A 243 -0.15 -20.54 -1.61
C PHE A 243 0.68 -21.71 -2.09
N LEU A 244 1.03 -21.72 -3.39
CA LEU A 244 1.91 -22.69 -3.99
C LEU A 244 2.80 -22.03 -5.04
N THR A 245 4.09 -22.33 -5.02
CA THR A 245 5.03 -22.03 -6.08
C THR A 245 5.83 -23.27 -6.43
N ALA A 246 6.03 -23.50 -7.73
CA ALA A 246 6.76 -24.66 -8.25
C ALA A 246 7.56 -24.26 -9.47
N LYS A 247 8.74 -24.84 -9.63
CA LYS A 247 9.57 -24.69 -10.83
C LYS A 247 10.15 -26.03 -11.24
N SER A 248 10.04 -26.35 -12.54
CA SER A 248 10.67 -27.50 -13.17
C SER A 248 11.25 -27.07 -14.51
N GLY A 249 12.57 -27.19 -14.68
CA GLY A 249 13.28 -26.75 -15.88
C GLY A 249 12.99 -25.30 -16.25
N LYS A 250 12.45 -25.07 -17.46
CA LYS A 250 12.11 -23.74 -18.01
C LYS A 250 10.74 -23.21 -17.55
N VAL A 251 9.92 -24.03 -16.92
CA VAL A 251 8.55 -23.69 -16.54
C VAL A 251 8.48 -23.41 -15.06
N GLY A 252 7.86 -22.29 -14.71
CA GLY A 252 7.56 -21.92 -13.34
C GLY A 252 6.09 -21.58 -13.18
N LEU A 253 5.46 -22.08 -12.11
CA LEU A 253 4.09 -21.77 -11.70
C LEU A 253 4.11 -21.14 -10.32
N THR A 254 3.33 -20.08 -10.15
CA THR A 254 3.02 -19.57 -8.82
C THR A 254 1.55 -19.25 -8.75
N THR A 255 0.88 -19.70 -7.71
CA THR A 255 -0.55 -19.46 -7.50
C THR A 255 -0.85 -19.20 -6.02
N ASN A 256 -1.84 -18.41 -5.76
CA ASN A 256 -2.43 -18.29 -4.44
C ASN A 256 -3.97 -18.18 -4.58
N TYR A 257 -4.63 -18.55 -3.52
CA TYR A 257 -6.05 -18.33 -3.33
C TYR A 257 -6.29 -17.95 -1.89
N ASN A 258 -7.15 -16.97 -1.66
CA ASN A 258 -7.55 -16.50 -0.34
C ASN A 258 -9.07 -16.29 -0.31
N TYR A 259 -9.70 -16.78 0.73
CA TYR A 259 -11.07 -16.46 1.10
C TYR A 259 -11.07 -15.65 2.39
N TYR A 260 -11.82 -14.57 2.42
CA TYR A 260 -12.06 -13.76 3.62
C TYR A 260 -13.53 -13.41 3.70
N GLY A 261 -14.19 -13.69 4.83
CA GLY A 261 -15.60 -13.39 4.98
C GLY A 261 -16.00 -13.31 6.43
N GLY A 262 -17.18 -12.75 6.65
CA GLY A 262 -17.67 -12.59 8.00
C GLY A 262 -18.98 -11.82 8.12
N LYS A 263 -19.35 -11.59 9.36
CA LYS A 263 -20.56 -10.86 9.72
C LYS A 263 -20.26 -9.84 10.81
N ASN A 264 -20.36 -8.56 10.48
CA ASN A 264 -20.26 -7.47 11.43
C ASN A 264 -21.67 -7.13 11.95
N LYS A 265 -21.94 -7.44 13.23
CA LYS A 265 -23.23 -7.19 13.87
C LYS A 265 -23.15 -5.98 14.79
N GLY A 266 -24.17 -5.10 14.74
CA GLY A 266 -24.32 -4.02 15.72
C GLY A 266 -23.55 -2.75 15.38
N SER A 267 -23.38 -2.42 14.09
CA SER A 267 -23.06 -1.07 13.67
C SER A 267 -24.19 -0.12 14.08
N ARG A 268 -23.82 1.09 14.46
CA ARG A 268 -24.75 2.16 14.84
C ARG A 268 -24.43 3.39 14.03
N TYR A 269 -25.45 4.11 13.61
CA TYR A 269 -25.28 5.38 12.95
C TYR A 269 -26.26 6.40 13.50
N PHE A 270 -25.82 7.64 13.49
CA PHE A 270 -26.57 8.80 13.88
C PHE A 270 -26.27 9.92 12.89
N THR A 271 -27.30 10.58 12.39
CA THR A 271 -27.16 11.75 11.52
C THR A 271 -28.13 12.80 11.97
N GLU A 272 -27.63 14.02 12.19
CA GLU A 272 -28.40 15.20 12.46
C GLU A 272 -28.21 16.22 11.34
N ARG A 273 -29.30 16.67 10.75
CA ARG A 273 -29.33 17.71 9.73
C ARG A 273 -30.12 18.88 10.26
N THR A 274 -29.52 20.05 10.19
CA THR A 274 -30.14 21.31 10.65
C THR A 274 -30.15 22.28 9.49
N THR A 275 -31.35 22.78 9.16
CA THR A 275 -31.58 23.90 8.24
C THR A 275 -32.21 25.07 9.01
N SER A 276 -32.47 26.19 8.34
CA SER A 276 -33.22 27.28 8.95
C SER A 276 -34.65 26.93 9.36
N MET A 277 -35.22 25.87 8.75
CA MET A 277 -36.63 25.47 8.97
C MET A 277 -36.79 24.18 9.77
N LEU A 278 -35.91 23.23 9.56
CA LEU A 278 -36.06 21.89 10.12
C LEU A 278 -34.77 21.38 10.75
N GLN A 279 -34.94 20.66 11.84
CA GLN A 279 -33.93 19.74 12.39
C GLN A 279 -34.40 18.31 12.14
N THR A 280 -33.58 17.52 11.42
CA THR A 280 -33.88 16.12 11.14
C THR A 280 -32.84 15.23 11.81
N ILE A 281 -33.27 14.28 12.60
CA ILE A 281 -32.44 13.33 13.32
C ILE A 281 -32.75 11.93 12.77
N GLU A 282 -31.75 11.25 12.29
CA GLU A 282 -31.82 9.84 11.88
C GLU A 282 -30.87 9.01 12.75
N GLU A 283 -31.41 8.00 13.41
CA GLU A 283 -30.65 7.06 14.21
C GLU A 283 -30.99 5.62 13.83
N GLY A 284 -29.98 4.74 13.80
CA GLY A 284 -30.21 3.37 13.38
C GLY A 284 -29.12 2.40 13.79
N LYS A 285 -29.43 1.13 13.50
CA LYS A 285 -28.55 -0.01 13.70
C LYS A 285 -28.47 -0.81 12.42
N GLY A 286 -27.32 -1.43 12.20
CA GLY A 286 -27.11 -2.26 11.03
C GLY A 286 -26.25 -3.49 11.30
N GLN A 287 -26.27 -4.37 10.33
CA GLN A 287 -25.35 -5.48 10.22
C GLN A 287 -24.84 -5.59 8.79
N GLU A 288 -23.64 -6.09 8.64
CA GLU A 288 -23.02 -6.31 7.35
C GLU A 288 -22.56 -7.77 7.28
N THR A 289 -22.88 -8.44 6.20
CA THR A 289 -22.33 -9.75 5.85
C THR A 289 -21.49 -9.54 4.61
N PHE A 290 -20.27 -10.02 4.62
CA PHE A 290 -19.35 -9.84 3.51
C PHE A 290 -18.56 -11.11 3.26
N GLY A 291 -18.19 -11.31 2.01
CA GLY A 291 -17.34 -12.39 1.55
C GLY A 291 -16.47 -11.95 0.38
N GLY A 292 -15.28 -12.52 0.28
CA GLY A 292 -14.39 -12.23 -0.83
C GLY A 292 -13.51 -13.42 -1.19
N HIS A 293 -13.35 -13.60 -2.50
CA HIS A 293 -12.50 -14.60 -3.11
C HIS A 293 -11.40 -13.91 -3.90
N PHE A 294 -10.15 -14.18 -3.57
CA PHE A 294 -8.98 -13.57 -4.19
C PHE A 294 -8.07 -14.69 -4.67
N GLY A 295 -7.81 -14.73 -5.95
CA GLY A 295 -6.95 -15.74 -6.53
C GLY A 295 -6.05 -15.18 -7.61
N ASN A 296 -4.85 -15.70 -7.72
CA ASN A 296 -4.02 -15.45 -8.88
C ASN A 296 -3.22 -16.71 -9.27
N ALA A 297 -2.86 -16.77 -10.54
CA ALA A 297 -1.93 -17.74 -11.07
C ALA A 297 -0.99 -17.03 -12.05
N LEU A 298 0.28 -17.37 -12.01
CA LEU A 298 1.28 -16.89 -12.94
C LEU A 298 2.09 -18.09 -13.46
N LEU A 299 2.08 -18.26 -14.76
CA LEU A 299 2.92 -19.19 -15.49
C LEU A 299 4.09 -18.41 -16.12
N SER A 300 5.32 -18.88 -15.96
CA SER A 300 6.49 -18.31 -16.58
C SER A 300 7.20 -19.36 -17.41
N PHE A 301 7.69 -18.95 -18.57
CA PHE A 301 8.42 -19.79 -19.51
C PHE A 301 9.75 -19.10 -19.88
N GLU A 302 10.85 -19.67 -19.40
CA GLU A 302 12.21 -19.24 -19.72
C GLU A 302 12.61 -19.83 -21.06
N ILE A 303 12.36 -19.10 -22.17
CA ILE A 303 12.71 -19.55 -23.52
C ILE A 303 14.21 -19.86 -23.57
N ASP A 304 15.01 -18.89 -23.11
CA ASP A 304 16.45 -18.99 -22.90
C ASP A 304 16.92 -17.99 -21.84
N SER A 305 18.24 -17.78 -21.70
CA SER A 305 18.81 -16.86 -20.68
C SER A 305 18.47 -15.38 -20.92
N LEU A 306 18.12 -15.00 -22.15
CA LEU A 306 17.82 -13.61 -22.54
C LEU A 306 16.31 -13.38 -22.72
N ASN A 307 15.55 -14.42 -22.97
CA ASN A 307 14.13 -14.34 -23.33
C ASN A 307 13.23 -14.99 -22.27
N LEU A 308 12.24 -14.25 -21.82
CA LEU A 308 11.28 -14.70 -20.82
C LEU A 308 9.88 -14.32 -21.27
N PHE A 309 8.95 -15.26 -21.21
CA PHE A 309 7.53 -15.05 -21.46
C PHE A 309 6.73 -15.40 -20.20
N THR A 310 5.74 -14.59 -19.87
CA THR A 310 4.85 -14.89 -18.74
C THR A 310 3.39 -14.63 -19.11
N VAL A 311 2.53 -15.50 -18.58
CA VAL A 311 1.07 -15.33 -18.63
C VAL A 311 0.55 -15.40 -17.21
N GLY A 312 -0.28 -14.46 -16.84
CA GLY A 312 -0.87 -14.38 -15.51
C GLY A 312 -2.36 -14.08 -15.54
N GLY A 313 -3.06 -14.56 -14.52
CA GLY A 313 -4.46 -14.22 -14.27
C GLY A 313 -4.66 -13.86 -12.80
N ASN A 314 -5.54 -12.88 -12.54
CA ASN A 314 -6.00 -12.53 -11.21
C ASN A 314 -7.53 -12.53 -11.21
N VAL A 315 -8.10 -13.03 -10.12
CA VAL A 315 -9.53 -12.97 -9.84
C VAL A 315 -9.72 -12.37 -8.45
N ARG A 316 -10.55 -11.35 -8.37
CA ARG A 316 -10.98 -10.74 -7.12
C ARG A 316 -12.49 -10.61 -7.18
N LEU A 317 -13.19 -11.29 -6.29
CA LEU A 317 -14.63 -11.21 -6.16
C LEU A 317 -14.95 -10.76 -4.74
N TRP A 318 -15.90 -9.88 -4.62
CA TRP A 318 -16.33 -9.33 -3.35
C TRP A 318 -17.84 -9.22 -3.32
N GLU A 319 -18.45 -9.76 -2.30
CA GLU A 319 -19.88 -9.67 -2.02
C GLU A 319 -20.12 -8.99 -0.67
N MET A 320 -21.11 -8.16 -0.59
CA MET A 320 -21.50 -7.49 0.66
C MET A 320 -23.02 -7.32 0.73
N THR A 321 -23.60 -7.73 1.83
CA THR A 321 -25.00 -7.45 2.17
C THR A 321 -25.03 -6.56 3.41
N THR A 322 -25.70 -5.42 3.31
CA THR A 322 -25.93 -4.48 4.40
C THR A 322 -27.41 -4.45 4.72
N ASP A 323 -27.77 -4.76 5.95
CA ASP A 323 -29.11 -4.60 6.49
C ASP A 323 -29.11 -3.47 7.51
N ARG A 324 -29.99 -2.48 7.38
CA ARG A 324 -30.12 -1.35 8.29
C ARG A 324 -31.56 -1.09 8.65
N ASN A 325 -31.81 -0.76 9.91
CA ASN A 325 -33.07 -0.23 10.39
C ASN A 325 -32.82 1.12 11.03
N SER A 326 -33.58 2.14 10.65
CA SER A 326 -33.47 3.50 11.19
C SER A 326 -34.82 4.12 11.49
N VAL A 327 -34.77 5.10 12.34
CA VAL A 327 -35.87 6.03 12.64
C VAL A 327 -35.39 7.44 12.30
N GLU A 328 -36.15 8.13 11.48
CA GLU A 328 -35.95 9.53 11.14
C GLU A 328 -37.08 10.38 11.75
N LYS A 329 -36.69 11.45 12.43
CA LYS A 329 -37.59 12.42 13.04
C LYS A 329 -37.24 13.84 12.58
N SER A 330 -38.23 14.58 12.08
CA SER A 330 -38.01 15.96 11.64
C SER A 330 -38.84 16.90 12.54
N PHE A 331 -38.19 17.97 12.98
CA PHE A 331 -38.78 18.96 13.91
C PHE A 331 -38.75 20.37 13.31
N ALA A 332 -39.83 21.11 13.47
CA ALA A 332 -39.90 22.58 13.31
C ALA A 332 -39.98 23.22 14.68
N GLY A 333 -38.88 23.78 15.17
CA GLY A 333 -38.74 24.15 16.58
C GLY A 333 -38.89 22.90 17.49
N SER A 334 -39.83 22.89 18.39
CA SER A 334 -40.14 21.74 19.25
C SER A 334 -41.20 20.79 18.70
N ASN A 335 -41.82 21.11 17.54
CA ASN A 335 -42.92 20.34 17.01
C ASN A 335 -42.39 19.22 16.10
N LEU A 336 -42.80 17.99 16.37
CA LEU A 336 -42.53 16.83 15.50
C LEU A 336 -43.40 16.96 14.23
N MET A 337 -42.74 17.09 13.10
CA MET A 337 -43.39 17.27 11.79
C MET A 337 -43.46 15.98 11.00
N SER A 338 -42.48 15.10 11.17
CA SER A 338 -42.36 13.83 10.47
C SER A 338 -41.69 12.78 11.33
N TYR A 339 -42.22 11.56 11.24
CA TYR A 339 -41.63 10.37 11.87
C TYR A 339 -41.64 9.25 10.83
N ILE A 340 -40.48 8.72 10.46
CA ILE A 340 -40.33 7.70 9.42
C ILE A 340 -39.51 6.53 10.00
N ASP A 341 -40.09 5.34 10.00
CA ASP A 341 -39.34 4.10 10.15
C ASP A 341 -38.83 3.67 8.79
N ARG A 342 -37.54 3.29 8.73
CA ARG A 342 -36.91 2.86 7.48
C ARG A 342 -36.20 1.54 7.66
N LYS A 343 -36.36 0.65 6.68
CA LYS A 343 -35.61 -0.58 6.54
C LYS A 343 -34.86 -0.54 5.20
N LEU A 344 -33.58 -0.71 5.22
CA LEU A 344 -32.74 -0.73 4.04
C LEU A 344 -32.01 -2.06 3.97
N LYS A 345 -32.04 -2.69 2.78
CA LYS A 345 -31.20 -3.83 2.45
C LYS A 345 -30.45 -3.52 1.16
N THR A 346 -29.13 -3.53 1.21
CA THR A 346 -28.27 -3.37 0.04
C THR A 346 -27.44 -4.64 -0.16
N GLN A 347 -27.43 -5.16 -1.38
CA GLN A 347 -26.53 -6.22 -1.84
C GLN A 347 -25.60 -5.63 -2.88
N MET A 348 -24.32 -5.93 -2.78
CA MET A 348 -23.29 -5.48 -3.71
C MET A 348 -22.42 -6.67 -4.07
N ASP A 349 -22.25 -6.89 -5.38
CA ASP A 349 -21.36 -7.87 -5.96
C ASP A 349 -20.40 -7.15 -6.90
N ALA A 350 -19.14 -7.08 -6.50
CA ALA A 350 -18.11 -6.40 -7.27
C ALA A 350 -16.92 -7.32 -7.49
N GLY A 351 -16.14 -7.04 -8.51
CA GLY A 351 -15.00 -7.89 -8.79
C GLY A 351 -14.03 -7.33 -9.80
N SER A 352 -13.00 -8.13 -10.07
CA SER A 352 -12.03 -7.91 -11.13
C SER A 352 -11.51 -9.24 -11.63
N TYR A 353 -11.54 -9.41 -12.92
CA TYR A 353 -10.86 -10.49 -13.64
C TYR A 353 -9.76 -9.87 -14.48
N GLU A 354 -8.53 -10.29 -14.30
CA GLU A 354 -7.39 -9.75 -15.02
C GLU A 354 -6.64 -10.89 -15.72
N LEU A 355 -6.30 -10.67 -16.99
CA LEU A 355 -5.37 -11.49 -17.76
C LEU A 355 -4.23 -10.60 -18.23
N ASN A 356 -3.02 -11.13 -18.19
CA ASN A 356 -1.82 -10.43 -18.65
C ASN A 356 -0.88 -11.37 -19.35
N ALA A 357 -0.17 -10.84 -20.35
CA ALA A 357 0.88 -11.53 -21.08
C ALA A 357 2.05 -10.55 -21.25
N ASP A 358 3.25 -11.00 -20.87
CA ASP A 358 4.43 -10.17 -20.91
C ASP A 358 5.58 -10.93 -21.57
N TYR A 359 6.27 -10.27 -22.47
CA TYR A 359 7.51 -10.75 -23.09
C TYR A 359 8.66 -9.81 -22.74
N GLN A 360 9.76 -10.37 -22.30
CA GLN A 360 10.97 -9.62 -21.99
C GLN A 360 12.14 -10.18 -22.78
N HIS A 361 12.85 -9.28 -23.42
CA HIS A 361 14.13 -9.53 -24.05
C HIS A 361 15.23 -8.73 -23.36
N SER A 362 16.24 -9.41 -22.83
CA SER A 362 17.48 -8.81 -22.31
C SER A 362 18.57 -9.00 -23.34
N THR A 363 19.41 -8.02 -23.56
CA THR A 363 20.56 -8.16 -24.46
C THR A 363 21.81 -8.61 -23.71
N ARG A 364 22.94 -8.76 -24.39
CA ARG A 364 24.24 -9.04 -23.78
C ARG A 364 24.80 -7.82 -23.01
N LEU A 365 24.29 -6.62 -23.28
CA LEU A 365 24.65 -5.43 -22.52
C LEU A 365 23.89 -5.45 -21.17
N PRO A 366 24.58 -5.54 -20.03
CA PRO A 366 23.93 -5.59 -18.72
C PRO A 366 23.03 -4.36 -18.48
N GLY A 367 21.75 -4.59 -18.16
CA GLY A 367 20.78 -3.53 -17.93
C GLY A 367 20.04 -3.04 -19.17
N GLU A 368 20.39 -3.50 -20.38
CA GLU A 368 19.57 -3.24 -21.57
C GLU A 368 18.40 -4.21 -21.64
N LEU A 369 17.21 -3.65 -21.79
CA LEU A 369 15.96 -4.39 -21.63
C LEU A 369 14.87 -3.86 -22.55
N LEU A 370 14.21 -4.75 -23.28
CA LEU A 370 12.95 -4.50 -23.99
C LEU A 370 11.85 -5.32 -23.32
N THR A 371 10.72 -4.69 -23.01
CA THR A 371 9.54 -5.37 -22.48
C THR A 371 8.33 -5.00 -23.30
N VAL A 372 7.55 -6.01 -23.70
CA VAL A 372 6.25 -5.87 -24.37
C VAL A 372 5.20 -6.51 -23.48
N SER A 373 4.17 -5.75 -23.11
CA SER A 373 3.16 -6.16 -22.16
C SER A 373 1.76 -5.89 -22.70
N TYR A 374 0.85 -6.83 -22.45
CA TYR A 374 -0.56 -6.68 -22.67
C TYR A 374 -1.35 -7.08 -21.43
N ARG A 375 -2.39 -6.31 -21.10
CA ARG A 375 -3.30 -6.59 -20.00
C ARG A 375 -4.74 -6.37 -20.43
N PHE A 376 -5.60 -7.32 -20.08
CA PHE A 376 -7.06 -7.20 -20.12
C PHE A 376 -7.59 -7.25 -18.69
N THR A 377 -8.53 -6.37 -18.36
CA THR A 377 -9.22 -6.37 -17.07
C THR A 377 -10.71 -6.21 -17.29
N HIS A 378 -11.52 -7.06 -16.65
CA HIS A 378 -12.97 -6.96 -16.58
C HIS A 378 -13.39 -6.71 -15.14
N ASN A 379 -14.11 -5.61 -14.86
CA ASN A 379 -14.50 -5.18 -13.52
C ASN A 379 -16.04 -5.09 -13.44
N PRO A 380 -16.77 -6.17 -13.05
CA PRO A 380 -18.18 -6.09 -12.74
C PRO A 380 -18.41 -5.33 -11.42
N ASN A 381 -19.49 -4.57 -11.35
CA ASN A 381 -19.90 -3.81 -10.16
C ASN A 381 -21.44 -3.71 -10.11
N ASN A 382 -22.06 -4.70 -9.53
CA ASN A 382 -23.51 -4.82 -9.45
C ASN A 382 -23.98 -4.45 -8.05
N SER A 383 -25.07 -3.73 -7.96
CA SER A 383 -25.69 -3.39 -6.69
C SER A 383 -27.21 -3.46 -6.77
N GLU A 384 -27.82 -3.90 -5.68
CA GLU A 384 -29.27 -3.96 -5.55
C GLU A 384 -29.65 -3.45 -4.15
N THR A 385 -30.59 -2.50 -4.10
CA THR A 385 -31.02 -1.86 -2.86
C THR A 385 -32.54 -1.85 -2.76
N PHE A 386 -33.03 -2.31 -1.64
CA PHE A 386 -34.44 -2.24 -1.24
C PHE A 386 -34.55 -1.28 -0.05
N ILE A 387 -35.49 -0.36 -0.12
CA ILE A 387 -35.85 0.58 0.95
C ILE A 387 -37.33 0.51 1.20
N ASP A 388 -37.73 0.15 2.40
CA ASP A 388 -39.09 0.23 2.88
C ASP A 388 -39.20 1.36 3.90
N GLN A 389 -40.17 2.24 3.73
CA GLN A 389 -40.41 3.40 4.60
C GLN A 389 -41.85 3.44 5.07
N TRP A 390 -42.05 3.62 6.35
CA TRP A 390 -43.36 3.80 7.00
C TRP A 390 -43.39 5.17 7.64
N LYS A 391 -44.07 6.08 7.03
CA LYS A 391 -44.37 7.39 7.64
C LYS A 391 -45.43 7.22 8.69
N ARG A 392 -45.14 7.63 9.91
CA ARG A 392 -46.01 7.55 11.06
C ARG A 392 -46.76 8.86 11.28
N ASP A 393 -47.95 8.77 11.90
CA ASP A 393 -48.63 9.96 12.37
C ASP A 393 -47.81 10.64 13.49
N PRO A 394 -47.40 11.92 13.34
CA PRO A 394 -46.61 12.61 14.37
C PRO A 394 -47.33 12.73 15.75
N LEU A 395 -48.68 12.69 15.73
CA LEU A 395 -49.50 12.72 16.95
C LEU A 395 -49.67 11.34 17.58
N ASN A 396 -49.60 10.27 16.76
CA ASN A 396 -49.70 8.89 17.23
C ASN A 396 -48.75 7.98 16.41
N THR A 397 -47.54 7.90 16.81
CA THR A 397 -46.47 7.18 16.07
C THR A 397 -46.70 5.66 15.92
N ALA A 398 -47.70 5.10 16.60
CA ALA A 398 -48.14 3.72 16.35
C ALA A 398 -48.88 3.55 15.00
N ASN A 399 -49.51 4.61 14.48
CA ASN A 399 -50.27 4.59 13.24
C ASN A 399 -49.36 4.91 12.02
N THR A 400 -49.38 4.04 11.01
CA THR A 400 -48.78 4.31 9.71
C THR A 400 -49.79 5.10 8.86
N ILE A 401 -49.37 6.27 8.39
CA ILE A 401 -50.19 7.11 7.51
C ILE A 401 -49.81 6.97 6.03
N GLN A 402 -48.61 6.52 5.76
CA GLN A 402 -48.12 6.30 4.38
C GLN A 402 -46.98 5.26 4.38
N TYR A 403 -46.98 4.43 3.36
CA TYR A 403 -45.88 3.54 3.04
C TYR A 403 -45.28 3.95 1.70
N ALA A 404 -43.96 3.74 1.55
CA ALA A 404 -43.25 3.85 0.27
C ALA A 404 -42.13 2.80 0.20
N GLY A 405 -42.24 1.95 -0.81
CA GLY A 405 -41.17 1.00 -1.16
C GLY A 405 -40.36 1.51 -2.35
N GLN A 406 -39.04 1.35 -2.29
CA GLN A 406 -38.12 1.68 -3.37
C GLN A 406 -37.23 0.47 -3.63
N HIS A 407 -37.03 0.14 -4.89
CA HIS A 407 -36.09 -0.87 -5.37
C HIS A 407 -35.21 -0.22 -6.42
N SER A 408 -33.90 -0.29 -6.21
CA SER A 408 -32.91 0.15 -7.18
C SER A 408 -31.90 -0.94 -7.45
N LYS A 409 -31.62 -1.19 -8.71
CA LYS A 409 -30.64 -2.15 -9.19
C LYS A 409 -29.72 -1.44 -10.17
N SER A 410 -28.45 -1.74 -10.15
CA SER A 410 -27.47 -1.28 -11.13
C SER A 410 -26.58 -2.44 -11.54
N ASP A 411 -26.69 -2.82 -12.80
CA ASP A 411 -25.77 -3.74 -13.44
C ASP A 411 -24.72 -2.91 -14.19
N ALA A 412 -23.49 -2.88 -13.67
CA ALA A 412 -22.42 -2.06 -14.20
C ALA A 412 -21.12 -2.87 -14.39
N GLY A 413 -20.31 -2.44 -15.33
CA GLY A 413 -19.03 -3.08 -15.59
C GLY A 413 -18.10 -2.22 -16.41
N MET A 414 -16.81 -2.57 -16.37
CA MET A 414 -15.77 -1.91 -17.15
C MET A 414 -14.78 -2.94 -17.70
N ASP A 415 -14.55 -2.88 -18.99
CA ASP A 415 -13.49 -3.60 -19.69
C ASP A 415 -12.33 -2.65 -19.98
N GLU A 416 -11.11 -3.09 -19.70
CA GLU A 416 -9.89 -2.32 -19.98
C GLU A 416 -8.88 -3.18 -20.71
N HIS A 417 -8.38 -2.66 -21.83
CA HIS A 417 -7.28 -3.23 -22.60
C HIS A 417 -6.09 -2.28 -22.54
N THR A 418 -4.93 -2.78 -22.18
CA THR A 418 -3.70 -1.99 -22.15
C THR A 418 -2.58 -2.72 -22.88
N ALA A 419 -1.92 -2.02 -23.79
CA ALA A 419 -0.70 -2.45 -24.44
C ALA A 419 0.43 -1.47 -24.10
N GLN A 420 1.61 -1.99 -23.81
CA GLN A 420 2.77 -1.18 -23.40
C GLN A 420 4.07 -1.78 -23.94
N VAL A 421 4.98 -0.91 -24.39
CA VAL A 421 6.34 -1.26 -24.80
C VAL A 421 7.30 -0.35 -24.04
N ASP A 422 8.29 -0.94 -23.38
CA ASP A 422 9.34 -0.26 -22.63
C ASP A 422 10.71 -0.68 -23.12
N TYR A 423 11.60 0.30 -23.24
CA TYR A 423 12.98 0.09 -23.58
C TYR A 423 13.89 0.86 -22.61
N THR A 424 14.86 0.17 -22.06
CA THR A 424 15.89 0.74 -21.17
C THR A 424 17.25 0.45 -21.76
N ARG A 425 18.10 1.46 -21.89
CA ARG A 425 19.47 1.35 -22.41
C ARG A 425 20.49 2.05 -21.54
N PRO A 426 21.41 1.32 -20.91
CA PRO A 426 22.58 1.92 -20.27
C PRO A 426 23.52 2.55 -21.31
N LEU A 427 24.00 3.76 -21.03
CA LEU A 427 25.01 4.47 -21.82
C LEU A 427 26.30 4.59 -21.00
N GLY A 428 27.03 3.49 -20.84
CA GLY A 428 28.18 3.38 -19.95
C GLY A 428 27.81 3.15 -18.50
N GLN A 429 28.66 3.55 -17.55
CA GLN A 429 28.48 3.26 -16.11
C GLN A 429 27.63 4.31 -15.37
N ALA A 430 27.56 5.53 -15.90
CA ALA A 430 26.96 6.66 -15.22
C ALA A 430 25.61 7.09 -15.79
N HIS A 431 25.24 6.66 -17.00
CA HIS A 431 24.09 7.16 -17.74
C HIS A 431 23.15 6.03 -18.14
N SER A 432 21.84 6.26 -18.13
CA SER A 432 20.86 5.38 -18.76
C SER A 432 19.71 6.18 -19.37
N LEU A 433 19.17 5.66 -20.48
CA LEU A 433 17.96 6.16 -21.13
C LEU A 433 16.84 5.16 -20.93
N GLU A 434 15.64 5.68 -20.76
CA GLU A 434 14.39 4.94 -20.73
C GLU A 434 13.42 5.57 -21.72
N ALA A 435 12.67 4.75 -22.47
CA ALA A 435 11.62 5.23 -23.36
C ALA A 435 10.50 4.19 -23.45
N GLY A 436 9.29 4.62 -23.71
CA GLY A 436 8.19 3.70 -23.88
C GLY A 436 6.94 4.34 -24.46
N LEU A 437 6.05 3.46 -24.89
CA LEU A 437 4.73 3.77 -25.42
C LEU A 437 3.69 2.96 -24.65
N LYS A 438 2.55 3.57 -24.37
CA LYS A 438 1.41 2.94 -23.70
C LYS A 438 0.10 3.34 -24.37
N TYR A 439 -0.78 2.38 -24.56
CA TYR A 439 -2.12 2.61 -25.06
C TYR A 439 -3.14 1.91 -24.14
N ILE A 440 -4.18 2.62 -23.76
CA ILE A 440 -5.27 2.14 -22.92
C ILE A 440 -6.59 2.38 -23.66
N TYR A 441 -7.42 1.34 -23.73
CA TYR A 441 -8.82 1.43 -24.13
C TYR A 441 -9.70 0.94 -22.98
N ARG A 442 -10.66 1.75 -22.58
CA ARG A 442 -11.67 1.44 -21.56
C ARG A 442 -13.07 1.53 -22.13
N HIS A 443 -13.86 0.53 -21.84
CA HIS A 443 -15.27 0.47 -22.15
C HIS A 443 -16.04 0.21 -20.86
N ALA A 444 -16.90 1.13 -20.46
CA ALA A 444 -17.73 0.97 -19.26
C ALA A 444 -19.22 1.10 -19.62
N THR A 445 -20.03 0.29 -18.96
CA THR A 445 -21.49 0.29 -19.11
C THR A 445 -22.15 0.34 -17.74
N SER A 446 -23.34 0.94 -17.68
CA SER A 446 -24.21 0.89 -16.52
C SER A 446 -25.65 0.82 -16.99
N ASP A 447 -26.40 -0.15 -16.45
CA ASP A 447 -27.82 -0.37 -16.71
C ASP A 447 -28.59 -0.30 -15.39
N PRO A 448 -29.04 0.89 -14.96
CA PRO A 448 -29.79 1.07 -13.74
C PRO A 448 -31.27 0.76 -13.95
N LEU A 449 -31.89 0.12 -12.95
CA LEU A 449 -33.34 -0.06 -12.81
C LEU A 449 -33.79 0.64 -11.54
N TYR A 450 -34.89 1.36 -11.61
CA TYR A 450 -35.53 1.94 -10.43
C TYR A 450 -37.03 1.69 -10.45
N GLU A 451 -37.56 1.16 -9.35
CA GLU A 451 -38.95 0.80 -9.16
C GLU A 451 -39.45 1.31 -7.81
N ILE A 452 -40.75 1.58 -7.76
CA ILE A 452 -41.43 2.01 -6.54
C ILE A 452 -42.65 1.12 -6.30
N ARG A 453 -43.10 1.03 -5.05
CA ARG A 453 -44.38 0.46 -4.70
C ARG A 453 -45.08 1.29 -3.62
N PRO A 454 -46.44 1.53 -3.76
CA PRO A 454 -47.18 2.39 -2.83
C PRO A 454 -47.65 1.67 -1.55
N SER A 455 -47.64 0.34 -1.53
CA SER A 455 -47.94 -0.49 -0.35
C SER A 455 -47.07 -1.75 -0.34
N GLU A 456 -46.95 -2.41 0.80
CA GLU A 456 -46.14 -3.62 0.95
C GLU A 456 -46.55 -4.76 -0.01
N ASP A 457 -47.86 -4.88 -0.27
CA ASP A 457 -48.44 -5.92 -1.15
C ASP A 457 -48.56 -5.49 -2.63
N ALA A 458 -48.28 -4.23 -2.96
CA ALA A 458 -48.35 -3.75 -4.32
C ALA A 458 -47.18 -4.28 -5.17
N PRO A 459 -47.43 -4.58 -6.46
CA PRO A 459 -46.35 -4.93 -7.37
C PRO A 459 -45.39 -3.73 -7.53
N TRP A 460 -44.11 -4.03 -7.78
CA TRP A 460 -43.12 -3.04 -8.18
C TRP A 460 -43.52 -2.42 -9.54
N GLN A 461 -43.42 -1.13 -9.65
CA GLN A 461 -43.73 -0.34 -10.84
C GLN A 461 -42.55 0.53 -11.21
N PRO A 462 -42.27 0.76 -12.50
CA PRO A 462 -41.24 1.70 -12.91
C PRO A 462 -41.44 3.05 -12.22
N GLY A 463 -40.40 3.53 -11.61
CA GLY A 463 -40.32 4.82 -10.92
C GLY A 463 -39.33 5.75 -11.57
N SER A 464 -39.37 7.02 -11.21
CA SER A 464 -38.29 7.96 -11.51
C SER A 464 -37.66 8.41 -10.21
N LEU A 465 -36.35 8.24 -10.08
CA LEU A 465 -35.61 8.70 -8.92
C LEU A 465 -35.61 10.22 -8.78
N TYR A 466 -35.89 10.92 -9.87
CA TYR A 466 -35.99 12.37 -9.93
C TYR A 466 -36.90 12.73 -11.14
N ALA A 467 -37.88 13.59 -10.92
CA ALA A 467 -38.87 13.93 -11.93
C ALA A 467 -38.33 14.43 -13.28
N GLN A 468 -37.07 14.85 -13.31
CA GLN A 468 -36.37 15.35 -14.51
C GLN A 468 -35.42 14.30 -15.13
N ASN A 469 -35.32 13.09 -14.58
CA ASN A 469 -34.54 12.01 -15.20
C ASN A 469 -35.42 11.25 -16.18
N PRO A 470 -34.95 10.95 -17.39
CA PRO A 470 -35.56 9.88 -18.16
C PRO A 470 -35.38 8.56 -17.37
N SER A 471 -36.37 7.71 -17.45
CA SER A 471 -36.39 6.37 -16.88
C SER A 471 -35.09 5.63 -17.26
N ASN A 472 -34.48 5.01 -16.29
CA ASN A 472 -33.42 3.99 -16.44
C ASN A 472 -32.04 4.40 -16.92
N GLY A 473 -31.72 5.63 -17.22
CA GLY A 473 -30.39 6.22 -17.41
C GLY A 473 -29.23 5.32 -17.87
N LYS A 474 -29.50 4.42 -18.85
CA LYS A 474 -28.47 3.56 -19.44
C LYS A 474 -27.29 4.41 -19.90
N PHE A 475 -26.11 3.99 -19.55
CA PHE A 475 -24.90 4.73 -19.78
C PHE A 475 -23.81 3.84 -20.39
N ARG A 476 -23.13 4.40 -21.41
CA ARG A 476 -21.98 3.79 -22.06
C ARG A 476 -20.85 4.79 -22.15
N HIS A 477 -19.64 4.36 -21.84
CA HIS A 477 -18.46 5.21 -21.81
C HIS A 477 -17.28 4.52 -22.48
N ASP A 478 -16.67 5.22 -23.47
CA ASP A 478 -15.46 4.78 -24.15
C ASP A 478 -14.35 5.79 -23.88
N GLN A 479 -13.19 5.31 -23.44
CA GLN A 479 -12.01 6.14 -23.20
C GLN A 479 -10.78 5.54 -23.86
N TYR A 480 -10.05 6.40 -24.59
CA TYR A 480 -8.83 6.07 -25.29
C TYR A 480 -7.70 6.94 -24.74
N ILE A 481 -6.60 6.36 -24.31
CA ILE A 481 -5.44 7.08 -23.78
C ILE A 481 -4.19 6.56 -24.49
N GLY A 482 -3.50 7.46 -25.18
CA GLY A 482 -2.18 7.22 -25.77
C GLY A 482 -1.12 7.99 -25.00
N ALA A 483 -0.03 7.35 -24.62
CA ALA A 483 1.07 7.97 -23.92
C ALA A 483 2.43 7.58 -24.52
N ALA A 484 3.35 8.55 -24.56
CA ALA A 484 4.75 8.35 -24.88
C ALA A 484 5.61 9.00 -23.80
N TYR A 485 6.72 8.38 -23.43
CA TYR A 485 7.61 8.93 -22.43
C TYR A 485 9.08 8.62 -22.72
N ALA A 486 9.94 9.52 -22.24
CA ALA A 486 11.37 9.38 -22.24
C ALA A 486 11.97 9.87 -20.92
N GLY A 487 12.96 9.16 -20.42
CA GLY A 487 13.65 9.46 -19.19
C GLY A 487 15.15 9.36 -19.35
N TYR A 488 15.87 10.12 -18.55
CA TYR A 488 17.32 10.10 -18.48
C TYR A 488 17.74 10.04 -17.01
N ASN A 489 18.64 9.11 -16.70
CA ASN A 489 19.23 8.93 -15.39
C ASN A 489 20.74 9.14 -15.49
N TYR A 490 21.28 9.96 -14.60
CA TYR A 490 22.72 10.18 -14.43
C TYR A 490 23.11 9.89 -12.99
N ARG A 491 24.21 9.18 -12.81
CA ARG A 491 24.77 8.89 -11.50
C ARG A 491 26.28 8.84 -11.57
N LYS A 492 26.91 9.70 -10.82
CA LYS A 492 28.37 9.70 -10.66
C LYS A 492 28.74 10.16 -9.24
N ASP A 493 29.61 9.40 -8.60
CA ASP A 493 30.09 9.67 -7.24
C ASP A 493 28.93 9.87 -6.22
N GLN A 494 28.83 11.03 -5.63
CA GLN A 494 27.81 11.39 -4.64
C GLN A 494 26.56 12.03 -5.25
N TYR A 495 26.57 12.37 -6.53
CA TYR A 495 25.50 13.10 -7.19
C TYR A 495 24.72 12.22 -8.13
N SER A 496 23.44 12.52 -8.22
CA SER A 496 22.54 11.82 -9.11
C SER A 496 21.41 12.73 -9.59
N LEU A 497 21.00 12.50 -10.83
CA LEU A 497 19.92 13.21 -11.51
C LEU A 497 19.04 12.17 -12.18
N GLN A 498 17.74 12.28 -11.99
CA GLN A 498 16.74 11.59 -12.77
C GLN A 498 15.77 12.64 -13.33
N THR A 499 15.57 12.65 -14.63
CA THR A 499 14.61 13.54 -15.27
C THR A 499 13.84 12.78 -16.34
N GLY A 500 12.64 13.22 -16.62
CA GLY A 500 11.82 12.61 -17.64
C GLY A 500 10.62 13.44 -18.01
N LEU A 501 10.08 13.13 -19.17
CA LEU A 501 8.88 13.74 -19.71
C LEU A 501 7.97 12.65 -20.25
N ARG A 502 6.72 12.71 -19.88
CA ARG A 502 5.63 11.91 -20.43
C ARG A 502 4.61 12.84 -21.07
N VAL A 503 4.12 12.48 -22.22
CA VAL A 503 3.02 13.15 -22.91
C VAL A 503 1.87 12.17 -23.02
N GLU A 504 0.66 12.66 -22.73
CA GLU A 504 -0.55 11.87 -22.79
C GLU A 504 -1.64 12.58 -23.59
N SER A 505 -2.28 11.83 -24.49
CA SER A 505 -3.50 12.24 -25.17
C SER A 505 -4.64 11.33 -24.73
N SER A 506 -5.72 11.91 -24.25
CA SER A 506 -6.91 11.17 -23.82
C SER A 506 -8.15 11.68 -24.55
N ARG A 507 -8.95 10.74 -25.05
CA ARG A 507 -10.27 11.01 -25.61
C ARG A 507 -11.31 10.18 -24.89
N LEU A 508 -12.34 10.84 -24.38
CA LEU A 508 -13.46 10.25 -23.68
C LEU A 508 -14.74 10.54 -24.46
N LYS A 509 -15.60 9.54 -24.60
CA LYS A 509 -16.92 9.65 -25.18
C LYS A 509 -17.93 8.94 -24.27
N ALA A 510 -18.95 9.67 -23.84
CA ALA A 510 -20.04 9.18 -23.02
C ALA A 510 -21.35 9.26 -23.80
N LEU A 511 -22.10 8.18 -23.81
CA LEU A 511 -23.36 8.03 -24.53
C LEU A 511 -24.47 7.61 -23.58
N PHE A 512 -25.62 8.25 -23.70
CA PHE A 512 -26.85 7.92 -23.01
C PHE A 512 -27.88 7.46 -24.04
N PRO A 513 -28.01 6.15 -24.29
CA PRO A 513 -28.86 5.63 -25.37
C PRO A 513 -30.32 6.09 -25.29
N GLU A 514 -30.81 6.39 -24.08
CA GLU A 514 -32.20 6.84 -23.85
C GLU A 514 -32.33 8.39 -23.77
N ASN A 515 -31.19 9.11 -23.74
CA ASN A 515 -31.15 10.57 -23.66
C ASN A 515 -29.94 11.15 -24.40
N ALA A 516 -29.93 11.12 -25.71
CA ALA A 516 -28.83 11.61 -26.52
C ALA A 516 -28.45 13.10 -26.26
N ALA A 517 -29.34 13.88 -25.65
CA ALA A 517 -29.06 15.25 -25.25
C ALA A 517 -28.06 15.34 -24.07
N ALA A 518 -27.87 14.23 -23.35
CA ALA A 518 -26.89 14.13 -22.27
C ALA A 518 -25.53 13.61 -22.76
N ASP A 519 -25.38 13.23 -24.03
CA ASP A 519 -24.13 12.76 -24.59
C ASP A 519 -23.06 13.85 -24.49
N PHE A 520 -21.86 13.43 -24.08
CA PHE A 520 -20.73 14.35 -24.03
C PHE A 520 -19.42 13.69 -24.47
N SER A 521 -18.46 14.51 -24.84
CA SER A 521 -17.09 14.06 -25.12
C SER A 521 -16.07 15.02 -24.53
N HIS A 522 -14.95 14.48 -24.10
CA HIS A 522 -13.85 15.27 -23.56
C HIS A 522 -12.52 14.79 -24.14
N ASN A 523 -11.68 15.75 -24.57
CA ASN A 523 -10.34 15.49 -25.04
C ASN A 523 -9.34 16.22 -24.15
N SER A 524 -8.24 15.59 -23.82
CA SER A 524 -7.13 16.25 -23.11
C SER A 524 -5.79 15.90 -23.73
N PHE A 525 -4.86 16.83 -23.61
CA PHE A 525 -3.45 16.61 -23.93
C PHE A 525 -2.61 17.21 -22.81
N ASP A 526 -1.77 16.39 -22.20
CA ASP A 526 -1.08 16.73 -20.98
C ASP A 526 0.42 16.40 -21.06
N TRP A 527 1.25 17.30 -20.51
CA TRP A 527 2.68 17.13 -20.35
C TRP A 527 2.96 16.85 -18.88
N VAL A 528 3.68 15.78 -18.59
CA VAL A 528 3.96 15.29 -17.23
C VAL A 528 5.48 15.24 -17.01
N PRO A 529 6.10 16.36 -16.65
CA PRO A 529 7.52 16.41 -16.32
C PRO A 529 7.79 15.86 -14.92
N GLN A 530 8.99 15.31 -14.75
CA GLN A 530 9.56 14.98 -13.43
C GLN A 530 11.05 15.30 -13.39
N LEU A 531 11.52 15.62 -12.17
CA LEU A 531 12.93 15.89 -11.88
C LEU A 531 13.24 15.44 -10.47
N THR A 532 14.31 14.69 -10.30
CA THR A 532 14.85 14.33 -8.96
C THR A 532 16.35 14.56 -8.93
N LEU A 533 16.81 15.29 -7.93
CA LEU A 533 18.20 15.54 -7.62
C LEU A 533 18.55 14.81 -6.33
N GLY A 534 19.64 14.07 -6.31
CA GLY A 534 20.11 13.33 -5.14
C GLY A 534 21.56 13.67 -4.81
N TYR A 535 21.84 13.81 -3.52
CA TYR A 535 23.16 13.96 -2.95
C TYR A 535 23.37 12.93 -1.84
N THR A 536 24.38 12.08 -1.99
CA THR A 536 24.68 10.95 -1.09
C THR A 536 26.09 11.15 -0.51
N PRO A 537 26.25 12.02 0.53
CA PRO A 537 27.56 12.35 1.12
C PRO A 537 28.26 11.15 1.73
N SER A 538 27.52 10.13 2.10
CA SER A 538 28.06 8.84 2.56
C SER A 538 27.08 7.72 2.20
N PRO A 539 27.49 6.44 2.16
CA PRO A 539 26.60 5.31 1.85
C PRO A 539 25.39 5.19 2.76
N MET A 540 25.36 5.88 3.88
CA MET A 540 24.31 5.83 4.90
C MET A 540 23.46 7.09 4.98
N LYS A 541 23.78 8.14 4.22
CA LYS A 541 23.07 9.42 4.25
C LYS A 541 22.73 9.88 2.85
N GLN A 542 21.50 10.31 2.65
CA GLN A 542 21.02 10.84 1.38
C GLN A 542 20.12 12.04 1.59
N LEU A 543 20.36 13.09 0.84
CA LEU A 543 19.46 14.21 0.62
C LEU A 543 18.90 14.11 -0.79
N LYS A 544 17.61 14.39 -0.93
CA LYS A 544 16.95 14.33 -2.22
C LYS A 544 15.92 15.44 -2.35
N LEU A 545 15.93 16.12 -3.51
CA LEU A 545 14.93 17.10 -3.92
C LEU A 545 14.21 16.55 -5.15
N ALA A 546 12.90 16.40 -5.05
CA ALA A 546 12.07 15.88 -6.13
C ALA A 546 10.99 16.89 -6.53
N TYR A 547 10.73 16.99 -7.81
CA TYR A 547 9.56 17.64 -8.39
C TYR A 547 8.83 16.66 -9.28
N ASN A 548 7.54 16.49 -9.02
CA ASN A 548 6.65 15.65 -9.81
C ASN A 548 5.38 16.42 -10.18
N PHE A 549 5.00 16.32 -11.43
CA PHE A 549 3.70 16.75 -11.90
C PHE A 549 2.80 15.54 -12.09
N ARG A 550 1.55 15.60 -11.62
CA ARG A 550 0.59 14.50 -11.66
C ARG A 550 -0.74 14.97 -12.24
N ILE A 551 -1.37 14.08 -13.02
CA ILE A 551 -2.71 14.28 -13.54
C ILE A 551 -3.63 13.28 -12.85
N GLN A 552 -4.79 13.76 -12.39
CA GLN A 552 -5.82 12.88 -11.85
C GLN A 552 -7.13 13.12 -12.63
N ARG A 553 -7.54 12.10 -13.38
CA ARG A 553 -8.75 12.16 -14.21
C ARG A 553 -9.99 11.92 -13.37
N PRO A 554 -11.11 12.61 -13.66
CA PRO A 554 -12.36 12.31 -12.99
C PRO A 554 -12.78 10.88 -13.29
N ALA A 555 -13.27 10.20 -12.27
CA ALA A 555 -13.87 8.88 -12.40
C ALA A 555 -15.24 9.00 -13.08
N ILE A 556 -15.70 7.90 -13.69
CA ILE A 556 -16.96 7.88 -14.43
C ILE A 556 -18.17 8.33 -13.60
N GLY A 557 -18.24 7.93 -12.32
CA GLY A 557 -19.32 8.34 -11.41
C GLY A 557 -19.30 9.84 -11.10
N GLN A 558 -18.14 10.51 -11.24
CA GLN A 558 -18.02 11.95 -11.07
C GLN A 558 -18.46 12.72 -12.34
N LEU A 559 -18.44 12.07 -13.50
CA LEU A 559 -18.84 12.63 -14.78
C LEU A 559 -20.31 12.37 -15.12
N ASN A 560 -20.91 11.30 -14.60
CA ASN A 560 -22.26 10.88 -14.92
C ASN A 560 -23.30 11.88 -14.40
N PRO A 561 -24.00 12.65 -15.26
CA PRO A 561 -24.97 13.65 -14.85
C PRO A 561 -26.30 13.05 -14.35
N TYR A 562 -26.45 11.73 -14.36
CA TYR A 562 -27.64 11.06 -13.89
C TYR A 562 -27.89 11.36 -12.41
N ARG A 563 -29.12 11.85 -12.11
CA ARG A 563 -29.50 12.26 -10.75
C ARG A 563 -30.06 11.09 -9.97
N LEU A 564 -29.40 10.73 -8.90
CA LEU A 564 -29.80 9.67 -7.98
C LEU A 564 -30.35 10.31 -6.69
N GLN A 565 -31.61 10.10 -6.42
CA GLN A 565 -32.24 10.49 -5.16
C GLN A 565 -32.35 9.26 -4.25
N THR A 566 -31.44 9.15 -3.28
CA THR A 566 -31.37 8.00 -2.38
C THR A 566 -32.32 8.13 -1.19
N ASN A 567 -32.87 9.33 -0.98
CA ASN A 567 -33.79 9.64 0.10
C ASN A 567 -34.52 10.96 -0.20
N ASP A 568 -35.51 11.32 0.62
CA ASP A 568 -36.39 12.47 0.39
C ASP A 568 -35.68 13.84 0.44
N TYR A 569 -34.42 13.88 0.86
CA TYR A 569 -33.67 15.12 1.11
C TYR A 569 -32.33 15.21 0.40
N GLN A 570 -31.93 14.21 -0.41
CA GLN A 570 -30.61 14.23 -1.09
C GLN A 570 -30.67 13.70 -2.51
N VAL A 571 -30.14 14.48 -3.42
CA VAL A 571 -29.91 14.13 -4.82
C VAL A 571 -28.42 14.17 -5.12
N GLN A 572 -27.88 13.09 -5.66
CA GLN A 572 -26.49 12.96 -6.10
C GLN A 572 -26.40 12.89 -7.61
N TYR A 573 -25.39 13.54 -8.19
CA TYR A 573 -25.08 13.46 -9.62
C TYR A 573 -23.65 13.90 -9.90
N GLY A 574 -23.09 13.42 -10.99
CA GLY A 574 -21.81 13.84 -11.50
C GLY A 574 -21.90 15.12 -12.34
N ASN A 575 -20.74 15.59 -12.79
CA ASN A 575 -20.60 16.76 -13.64
C ASN A 575 -19.76 16.42 -14.88
N PRO A 576 -20.33 16.40 -16.09
CA PRO A 576 -19.62 16.06 -17.31
C PRO A 576 -18.56 17.10 -17.71
N ASP A 577 -18.61 18.31 -17.16
CA ASP A 577 -17.66 19.40 -17.45
C ASP A 577 -16.36 19.34 -16.66
N LEU A 578 -16.18 18.30 -15.83
CA LEU A 578 -14.98 18.15 -15.03
C LEU A 578 -13.73 17.99 -15.90
N LYS A 579 -12.70 18.73 -15.52
CA LYS A 579 -11.34 18.63 -16.07
C LYS A 579 -10.44 17.83 -15.14
N SER A 580 -9.44 17.17 -15.71
CA SER A 580 -8.42 16.49 -14.91
C SER A 580 -7.75 17.44 -13.92
N GLU A 581 -7.55 16.99 -12.69
CA GLU A 581 -6.75 17.74 -11.72
C GLU A 581 -5.28 17.76 -12.15
N LYS A 582 -4.63 18.88 -11.89
CA LYS A 582 -3.20 19.09 -12.14
C LYS A 582 -2.52 19.34 -10.80
N ARG A 583 -1.83 18.33 -10.30
CA ARG A 583 -1.15 18.35 -9.01
C ARG A 583 0.35 18.47 -9.18
N HIS A 584 0.94 19.41 -8.47
CA HIS A 584 2.37 19.62 -8.40
C HIS A 584 2.85 19.18 -7.01
N HIS A 585 3.94 18.46 -6.97
CA HIS A 585 4.59 18.00 -5.75
C HIS A 585 6.06 18.40 -5.76
N VAL A 586 6.50 19.04 -4.68
CA VAL A 586 7.92 19.34 -4.41
C VAL A 586 8.27 18.71 -3.06
N GLY A 587 9.23 17.79 -3.03
CA GLY A 587 9.63 17.09 -1.82
C GLY A 587 11.12 17.19 -1.55
N LEU A 588 11.49 17.55 -0.32
CA LEU A 588 12.85 17.49 0.19
C LEU A 588 12.91 16.37 1.23
N SER A 589 13.70 15.34 0.97
CA SER A 589 13.83 14.21 1.89
C SER A 589 15.27 14.00 2.37
N TYR A 590 15.39 13.67 3.64
CA TYR A 590 16.61 13.22 4.29
C TYR A 590 16.45 11.78 4.77
N ASN A 591 17.40 10.95 4.41
CA ASN A 591 17.45 9.55 4.83
C ASN A 591 18.79 9.29 5.52
N GLN A 592 18.73 8.66 6.69
CA GLN A 592 19.88 8.18 7.42
C GLN A 592 19.67 6.74 7.86
N TYR A 593 20.64 5.89 7.60
CA TYR A 593 20.59 4.47 7.93
C TYR A 593 21.78 4.10 8.80
N GLY A 594 21.50 3.56 9.97
CA GLY A 594 22.49 3.06 10.90
C GLY A 594 22.09 1.69 11.45
N ALA A 595 23.02 0.94 11.99
CA ALA A 595 22.74 -0.38 12.55
C ALA A 595 21.71 -0.33 13.69
N LYS A 596 21.70 0.75 14.48
CA LYS A 596 20.76 0.94 15.60
C LYS A 596 19.64 1.93 15.30
N VAL A 597 19.88 2.92 14.44
CA VAL A 597 18.91 3.99 14.16
C VAL A 597 18.74 4.15 12.67
N MET A 598 17.50 4.12 12.23
CA MET A 598 17.09 4.54 10.90
C MET A 598 16.16 5.72 11.02
N LEU A 599 16.35 6.73 10.18
CA LEU A 599 15.53 7.93 10.12
C LEU A 599 15.28 8.29 8.66
N THR A 600 14.03 8.44 8.31
CA THR A 600 13.58 9.11 7.08
C THR A 600 12.71 10.28 7.48
N ALA A 601 13.00 11.46 6.99
CA ALA A 601 12.18 12.64 7.16
C ALA A 601 11.99 13.32 5.81
N SER A 602 10.78 13.74 5.46
CA SER A 602 10.51 14.54 4.27
C SER A 602 9.63 15.74 4.59
N LEU A 603 9.96 16.84 3.94
CA LEU A 603 9.13 18.03 3.86
C LEU A 603 8.59 18.10 2.44
N ASP A 604 7.29 18.01 2.32
CA ASP A 604 6.60 17.93 1.05
C ASP A 604 5.64 19.13 0.90
N TYR A 605 5.61 19.71 -0.28
CA TYR A 605 4.67 20.73 -0.66
C TYR A 605 3.89 20.30 -1.89
N ASP A 606 2.61 20.15 -1.72
CA ASP A 606 1.66 19.76 -2.76
C ASP A 606 0.72 20.92 -3.07
N PHE A 607 0.48 21.20 -4.36
CA PHE A 607 -0.52 22.17 -4.74
C PHE A 607 -1.33 21.77 -5.98
N CYS A 608 -2.61 22.13 -5.96
CA CYS A 608 -3.56 21.94 -7.04
C CYS A 608 -4.51 23.13 -7.13
N ASN A 609 -4.57 23.78 -8.31
CA ASN A 609 -5.41 24.95 -8.52
C ASN A 609 -6.79 24.65 -9.13
N ASN A 610 -7.04 23.38 -9.49
CA ASN A 610 -8.28 22.91 -10.11
C ASN A 610 -8.77 21.61 -9.50
N ALA A 611 -8.66 21.48 -8.18
CA ALA A 611 -9.05 20.27 -7.48
C ALA A 611 -10.54 19.96 -7.67
N ILE A 612 -10.86 18.73 -8.01
CA ILE A 612 -12.23 18.24 -8.12
C ILE A 612 -12.76 18.02 -6.72
N GLN A 613 -13.74 18.80 -6.33
CA GLN A 613 -14.37 18.70 -5.02
C GLN A 613 -15.81 18.20 -5.14
N ASN A 614 -16.14 17.26 -4.23
CA ASN A 614 -17.52 16.94 -3.93
C ASN A 614 -18.05 18.02 -2.99
N TYR A 615 -19.17 18.62 -3.33
CA TYR A 615 -19.80 19.64 -2.50
C TYR A 615 -21.30 19.46 -2.45
N THR A 616 -21.87 19.93 -1.34
CA THR A 616 -23.30 19.87 -1.04
C THR A 616 -23.85 21.29 -0.97
N PHE A 617 -25.01 21.51 -1.58
CA PHE A 617 -25.77 22.76 -1.46
C PHE A 617 -27.25 22.46 -1.36
N SER A 618 -28.03 23.35 -0.75
CA SER A 618 -29.48 23.21 -0.71
C SER A 618 -30.13 23.68 -2.00
N ASP A 619 -31.22 23.02 -2.40
CA ASP A 619 -32.02 23.44 -3.56
C ASP A 619 -32.65 24.83 -3.26
N PRO A 620 -32.52 25.82 -4.16
CA PRO A 620 -33.12 27.13 -3.93
C PRO A 620 -34.65 27.15 -3.82
N ALA A 621 -35.33 26.21 -4.49
CA ALA A 621 -36.78 26.06 -4.45
C ALA A 621 -37.29 25.22 -3.26
N ASN A 622 -36.43 24.32 -2.75
CA ASN A 622 -36.71 23.45 -1.61
C ASN A 622 -35.49 23.38 -0.66
N PRO A 623 -35.34 24.28 0.30
CA PRO A 623 -34.19 24.32 1.18
C PRO A 623 -33.89 23.05 1.98
N ASN A 624 -34.84 22.11 2.05
CA ASN A 624 -34.67 20.81 2.72
C ASN A 624 -34.14 19.71 1.78
N LEU A 625 -34.06 19.99 0.47
CA LEU A 625 -33.45 19.09 -0.52
C LEU A 625 -32.00 19.51 -0.76
N PHE A 626 -31.08 18.59 -0.60
CA PHE A 626 -29.66 18.81 -0.80
C PHE A 626 -29.20 18.18 -2.11
N HIS A 627 -28.49 18.95 -2.90
CA HIS A 627 -27.77 18.48 -4.08
C HIS A 627 -26.33 18.20 -3.72
N GLN A 628 -25.83 17.05 -4.11
CA GLN A 628 -24.43 16.68 -4.00
C GLN A 628 -23.86 16.44 -5.38
N THR A 629 -22.83 17.20 -5.75
CA THR A 629 -22.19 17.10 -7.06
C THR A 629 -20.69 17.39 -6.99
N TYR A 630 -20.03 17.42 -8.13
CA TYR A 630 -18.60 17.61 -8.25
C TYR A 630 -18.27 18.85 -9.10
N GLY A 631 -17.16 19.52 -8.79
CA GLY A 631 -16.66 20.66 -9.55
C GLY A 631 -15.15 20.82 -9.40
N ASN A 632 -14.49 21.36 -10.43
CA ASN A 632 -13.11 21.84 -10.34
C ASN A 632 -13.08 23.21 -9.66
N ILE A 633 -13.56 23.28 -8.44
CA ILE A 633 -13.81 24.51 -7.67
C ILE A 633 -12.82 24.72 -6.53
N GLY A 634 -11.90 23.79 -6.35
CA GLY A 634 -10.96 23.83 -5.23
C GLY A 634 -9.57 24.31 -5.65
N ARG A 635 -8.96 25.15 -4.78
CA ARG A 635 -7.52 25.39 -4.73
C ARG A 635 -7.01 24.80 -3.44
N GLU A 636 -5.95 24.01 -3.53
CA GLU A 636 -5.38 23.31 -2.38
C GLU A 636 -3.87 23.46 -2.36
N HIS A 637 -3.33 23.82 -1.20
CA HIS A 637 -1.92 23.85 -0.88
C HIS A 637 -1.71 23.07 0.40
N SER A 638 -0.83 22.11 0.39
CA SER A 638 -0.54 21.26 1.56
C SER A 638 0.95 21.22 1.84
N PHE A 639 1.33 21.46 3.07
CA PHE A 639 2.67 21.23 3.59
C PHE A 639 2.63 20.01 4.49
N SER A 640 3.45 19.03 4.20
CA SER A 640 3.48 17.75 4.91
C SER A 640 4.86 17.48 5.48
N LEU A 641 4.92 17.15 6.76
CA LEU A 641 6.10 16.55 7.39
C LEU A 641 5.84 15.06 7.58
N ASN A 642 6.60 14.23 6.87
CA ASN A 642 6.54 12.79 7.01
C ASN A 642 7.80 12.32 7.72
N THR A 643 7.64 11.46 8.73
CA THR A 643 8.76 10.95 9.53
C THR A 643 8.58 9.45 9.77
N TYR A 644 9.62 8.72 9.52
CA TYR A 644 9.77 7.33 9.93
C TYR A 644 11.07 7.16 10.69
N ALA A 645 11.01 6.63 11.90
CA ALA A 645 12.17 6.31 12.69
C ALA A 645 12.08 4.88 13.20
N MET A 646 13.20 4.15 13.16
CA MET A 646 13.33 2.86 13.79
C MET A 646 14.57 2.84 14.67
N TYR A 647 14.41 2.40 15.90
CA TYR A 647 15.48 2.26 16.87
C TYR A 647 15.58 0.81 17.34
N THR A 648 16.74 0.20 17.18
CA THR A 648 17.04 -1.18 17.58
C THR A 648 18.07 -1.17 18.71
N PRO A 649 17.66 -0.94 19.98
CA PRO A 649 18.58 -0.89 21.11
C PRO A 649 19.30 -2.22 21.35
N ALA A 650 18.62 -3.33 21.06
CA ALA A 650 19.16 -4.67 21.15
C ALA A 650 18.56 -5.54 20.02
N VAL A 651 19.23 -6.62 19.63
CA VAL A 651 18.79 -7.51 18.53
C VAL A 651 17.40 -8.12 18.74
N TRP A 652 16.92 -8.17 19.99
CA TRP A 652 15.62 -8.70 20.34
C TRP A 652 14.53 -7.63 20.54
N VAL A 653 14.85 -6.31 20.43
CA VAL A 653 13.91 -5.20 20.60
C VAL A 653 13.99 -4.26 19.41
N ARG A 654 12.85 -3.91 18.84
CA ARG A 654 12.72 -2.82 17.86
C ARG A 654 11.63 -1.86 18.28
N ILE A 655 11.92 -0.59 18.19
CA ILE A 655 11.00 0.51 18.43
C ILE A 655 10.81 1.24 17.12
N MET A 656 9.58 1.38 16.68
CA MET A 656 9.22 2.08 15.45
C MET A 656 8.35 3.27 15.80
N LEU A 657 8.62 4.39 15.16
CA LEU A 657 7.78 5.58 15.16
C LEU A 657 7.52 5.98 13.72
N ASN A 658 6.26 6.16 13.37
CA ASN A 658 5.85 6.71 12.08
C ASN A 658 4.84 7.82 12.31
N GLY A 659 4.96 8.91 11.57
CA GLY A 659 4.03 10.01 11.65
C GLY A 659 4.03 10.85 10.38
N ASN A 660 2.86 11.35 10.05
CA ASN A 660 2.70 12.45 9.13
C ASN A 660 1.89 13.56 9.80
N ILE A 661 2.27 14.79 9.54
CA ILE A 661 1.55 15.99 9.96
C ILE A 661 1.40 16.87 8.72
N ASP A 662 0.17 17.19 8.41
CA ASP A 662 -0.19 17.98 7.24
C ASP A 662 -0.83 19.28 7.66
N ARG A 663 -0.40 20.37 7.03
CA ARG A 663 -1.04 21.68 7.11
C ARG A 663 -1.61 22.01 5.74
N THR A 664 -2.93 21.95 5.61
CA THR A 664 -3.63 22.14 4.34
C THR A 664 -4.39 23.46 4.34
N PHE A 665 -4.26 24.21 3.25
CA PHE A 665 -4.99 25.44 2.93
C PHE A 665 -5.89 25.17 1.75
N GLN A 666 -7.18 25.36 1.92
CA GLN A 666 -8.18 25.04 0.91
C GLN A 666 -9.07 26.27 0.67
N LYS A 667 -9.18 26.66 -0.59
CA LYS A 667 -10.01 27.78 -1.01
C LYS A 667 -10.94 27.38 -2.14
N SER A 668 -12.19 27.79 -2.04
CA SER A 668 -13.18 27.68 -3.11
C SER A 668 -13.99 28.97 -3.18
N GLU A 669 -13.79 29.72 -4.26
CA GLU A 669 -14.56 30.95 -4.50
C GLU A 669 -16.04 30.64 -4.74
N ALA A 670 -16.31 29.53 -5.46
CA ALA A 670 -17.66 29.07 -5.75
C ALA A 670 -18.50 28.75 -4.50
N LEU A 671 -17.84 28.31 -3.43
CA LEU A 671 -18.50 27.98 -2.17
C LEU A 671 -18.32 29.06 -1.10
N GLY A 672 -17.56 30.14 -1.39
CA GLY A 672 -17.21 31.15 -0.40
C GLY A 672 -16.38 30.59 0.75
N ILE A 673 -15.56 29.55 0.50
CA ILE A 673 -14.79 28.83 1.52
C ILE A 673 -13.32 29.23 1.42
N ASP A 674 -12.75 29.59 2.57
CA ASP A 674 -11.32 29.76 2.80
C ASP A 674 -10.99 29.15 4.15
N VAL A 675 -10.43 27.94 4.13
CA VAL A 675 -10.20 27.15 5.34
C VAL A 675 -8.79 26.59 5.36
N ASN A 676 -8.29 26.43 6.57
CA ASN A 676 -7.04 25.74 6.80
C ASN A 676 -7.24 24.72 7.92
N SER A 677 -6.51 23.61 7.83
CA SER A 677 -6.61 22.53 8.80
C SER A 677 -5.28 21.85 9.05
N TRP A 678 -5.17 21.28 10.23
CA TRP A 678 -4.19 20.26 10.53
C TRP A 678 -4.84 18.89 10.35
N SER A 679 -4.10 17.97 9.75
CA SER A 679 -4.43 16.55 9.73
C SER A 679 -3.17 15.72 9.93
N GLY A 680 -3.32 14.43 10.16
CA GLY A 680 -2.16 13.58 10.29
C GLY A 680 -2.40 12.34 11.11
N MET A 681 -1.37 11.52 11.19
CA MET A 681 -1.36 10.29 11.96
C MET A 681 -0.01 10.09 12.62
N VAL A 682 -0.02 9.63 13.86
CA VAL A 682 1.19 9.20 14.55
C VAL A 682 0.93 7.82 15.13
N TYR A 683 1.83 6.88 14.87
CA TYR A 683 1.77 5.57 15.49
C TYR A 683 3.16 5.05 15.87
N SER A 684 3.18 4.21 16.87
CA SER A 684 4.38 3.57 17.39
C SER A 684 4.18 2.07 17.49
N GLY A 685 5.26 1.33 17.27
CA GLY A 685 5.31 -0.11 17.41
C GLY A 685 6.50 -0.55 18.26
N LEU A 686 6.26 -1.51 19.14
CA LEU A 686 7.29 -2.22 19.90
C LEU A 686 7.25 -3.68 19.46
N MET A 687 8.38 -4.19 19.03
CA MET A 687 8.51 -5.58 18.61
C MET A 687 9.60 -6.27 19.42
N PHE A 688 9.26 -7.44 19.95
CA PHE A 688 10.15 -8.29 20.71
C PHE A 688 10.31 -9.62 19.99
N THR A 689 11.56 -9.97 19.68
CA THR A 689 11.94 -11.32 19.21
C THR A 689 12.57 -12.06 20.38
N LEU A 690 11.83 -12.98 20.98
CA LEU A 690 12.20 -13.67 22.20
C LEU A 690 12.79 -15.04 21.88
N PRO A 691 13.56 -15.64 22.79
CA PRO A 691 14.07 -17.00 22.64
C PRO A 691 12.98 -18.02 22.33
N LYS A 692 13.37 -19.14 21.72
CA LYS A 692 12.48 -20.25 21.33
C LYS A 692 11.40 -19.82 20.34
N ASP A 693 11.73 -18.89 19.41
CA ASP A 693 10.87 -18.45 18.29
C ASP A 693 9.53 -17.80 18.70
N TRP A 694 9.50 -17.11 19.84
CA TRP A 694 8.40 -16.25 20.23
C TRP A 694 8.58 -14.85 19.65
N THR A 695 7.48 -14.24 19.22
CA THR A 695 7.42 -12.84 18.77
C THR A 695 6.25 -12.15 19.48
N VAL A 696 6.49 -10.98 20.04
CA VAL A 696 5.45 -10.13 20.65
C VAL A 696 5.49 -8.77 19.98
N ASN A 697 4.33 -8.25 19.59
CA ASN A 697 4.19 -6.93 19.02
C ASN A 697 3.14 -6.15 19.80
N LEU A 698 3.48 -4.91 20.09
CA LEU A 698 2.57 -3.89 20.58
C LEU A 698 2.55 -2.77 19.57
N PHE A 699 1.39 -2.37 19.14
CA PHE A 699 1.22 -1.33 18.15
C PHE A 699 0.07 -0.42 18.56
N GLY A 700 0.21 0.88 18.37
CA GLY A 700 -0.86 1.82 18.64
C GLY A 700 -0.59 3.20 18.06
N GLY A 701 -1.66 3.93 17.81
CA GLY A 701 -1.56 5.24 17.21
C GLY A 701 -2.84 6.06 17.33
N TYR A 702 -2.70 7.30 16.87
CA TYR A 702 -3.76 8.27 16.79
C TYR A 702 -3.80 8.87 15.38
N TYR A 703 -4.99 8.90 14.82
CA TYR A 703 -5.32 9.59 13.59
C TYR A 703 -6.09 10.87 13.91
N HIS A 704 -5.67 12.01 13.35
CA HIS A 704 -6.38 13.29 13.41
C HIS A 704 -7.01 13.58 12.05
N GLY A 705 -8.35 13.66 11.99
CA GLY A 705 -9.09 13.65 10.70
C GLY A 705 -8.97 14.93 9.87
N GLY A 706 -8.72 16.07 10.48
CA GLY A 706 -8.60 17.33 9.75
C GLY A 706 -9.93 17.88 9.22
N ARG A 707 -9.82 18.72 8.18
CA ARG A 707 -10.96 19.35 7.49
C ARG A 707 -10.74 19.36 5.99
N SER A 708 -11.79 19.09 5.24
CA SER A 708 -11.84 19.23 3.79
C SER A 708 -12.99 20.21 3.46
N TYR A 709 -12.73 21.29 2.77
CA TYR A 709 -13.69 22.34 2.39
C TYR A 709 -14.88 22.50 3.36
N GLN A 710 -15.97 21.77 3.12
CA GLN A 710 -17.20 21.83 3.92
C GLN A 710 -17.18 20.88 5.13
N THR A 711 -16.38 19.82 5.14
CA THR A 711 -16.50 18.73 6.13
C THR A 711 -15.29 18.68 7.05
N LYS A 712 -15.54 18.68 8.36
CA LYS A 712 -14.57 18.39 9.41
C LYS A 712 -14.72 16.94 9.86
N TYR A 713 -13.60 16.26 10.04
CA TYR A 713 -13.51 14.88 10.54
C TYR A 713 -12.84 14.86 11.90
N ASP A 714 -13.35 14.06 12.82
CA ASP A 714 -12.72 13.83 14.12
C ASP A 714 -11.63 12.75 14.01
N GLY A 715 -10.74 12.75 15.00
CA GLY A 715 -9.68 11.76 15.11
C GLY A 715 -10.14 10.44 15.75
N ASN A 716 -9.30 9.42 15.64
CA ASN A 716 -9.55 8.12 16.24
C ASN A 716 -8.25 7.48 16.76
N VAL A 717 -8.35 6.65 17.81
CA VAL A 717 -7.25 5.89 18.40
C VAL A 717 -7.39 4.43 17.96
N PHE A 718 -6.27 3.79 17.69
CA PHE A 718 -6.23 2.37 17.37
C PHE A 718 -5.05 1.68 18.06
N ASN A 719 -5.19 0.40 18.37
CA ASN A 719 -4.11 -0.43 18.90
C ASN A 719 -4.27 -1.90 18.52
N ASN A 720 -3.14 -2.60 18.55
CA ASN A 720 -3.04 -4.05 18.34
C ASN A 720 -1.98 -4.65 19.26
N ILE A 721 -2.28 -5.80 19.80
CA ILE A 721 -1.33 -6.66 20.53
C ILE A 721 -1.29 -8.01 19.81
N GLY A 722 -0.11 -8.46 19.42
CA GLY A 722 0.09 -9.73 18.75
C GLY A 722 1.13 -10.58 19.45
N ILE A 723 0.86 -11.87 19.60
CA ILE A 723 1.79 -12.87 20.10
C ILE A 723 1.82 -14.01 19.09
N ALA A 724 3.00 -14.42 18.69
CA ALA A 724 3.18 -15.55 17.77
C ALA A 724 4.27 -16.49 18.23
N LYS A 725 4.08 -17.79 17.95
CA LYS A 725 5.01 -18.88 18.21
C LYS A 725 5.23 -19.68 16.94
N GLN A 726 6.48 -19.96 16.60
CA GLN A 726 6.81 -20.93 15.55
C GLN A 726 7.15 -22.29 16.17
N LEU A 727 6.67 -23.36 15.54
CA LEU A 727 6.76 -24.75 15.99
C LEU A 727 7.25 -25.63 14.84
N PHE A 728 7.75 -26.84 15.16
CA PHE A 728 8.15 -27.85 14.18
C PHE A 728 9.16 -27.33 13.13
N ASP A 729 10.32 -26.86 13.59
CA ASP A 729 11.35 -26.26 12.74
C ASP A 729 10.80 -25.12 11.88
N LYS A 730 9.99 -24.25 12.49
CA LYS A 730 9.34 -23.09 11.88
C LYS A 730 8.28 -23.41 10.81
N LYS A 731 7.86 -24.70 10.69
CA LYS A 731 6.82 -25.10 9.73
C LYS A 731 5.41 -24.68 10.16
N LEU A 732 5.10 -24.69 11.45
CA LEU A 732 3.81 -24.26 11.97
C LEU A 732 3.96 -22.97 12.77
N ARG A 733 3.22 -21.93 12.37
CA ARG A 733 3.09 -20.68 13.12
C ARG A 733 1.69 -20.58 13.72
N VAL A 734 1.63 -20.34 15.03
CA VAL A 734 0.41 -20.05 15.77
C VAL A 734 0.48 -18.60 16.19
N SER A 735 -0.53 -17.80 15.85
CA SER A 735 -0.57 -16.37 16.17
C SER A 735 -1.90 -16.01 16.84
N LEU A 736 -1.84 -15.30 17.94
CA LEU A 736 -2.97 -14.70 18.64
C LEU A 736 -2.83 -13.19 18.54
N SER A 737 -3.90 -12.48 18.15
CA SER A 737 -3.90 -11.03 18.10
C SER A 737 -5.17 -10.43 18.68
N ALA A 738 -5.04 -9.30 19.34
CA ALA A 738 -6.12 -8.53 19.92
C ALA A 738 -6.06 -7.09 19.38
N ASN A 739 -7.15 -6.66 18.73
CA ASN A 739 -7.30 -5.33 18.12
C ASN A 739 -8.22 -4.48 18.99
N ASN A 740 -7.88 -3.21 19.10
CA ASN A 740 -8.71 -2.17 19.71
C ASN A 740 -9.27 -2.58 21.10
N ILE A 741 -8.39 -3.11 21.95
CA ILE A 741 -8.77 -3.63 23.27
C ILE A 741 -9.35 -2.54 24.18
N HIS A 742 -8.98 -1.25 23.95
CA HIS A 742 -9.41 -0.10 24.74
C HIS A 742 -10.89 0.22 24.58
N ALA A 743 -11.50 -0.07 23.41
CA ALA A 743 -12.89 0.25 23.12
C ALA A 743 -13.57 -0.82 22.27
N LYS A 744 -14.84 -1.13 22.57
CA LYS A 744 -15.65 -2.06 21.77
C LYS A 744 -15.99 -1.50 20.41
N TYR A 745 -16.30 -0.22 20.34
CA TYR A 745 -16.68 0.50 19.12
C TYR A 745 -15.58 1.48 18.73
N SER A 746 -15.34 1.60 17.45
CA SER A 746 -14.66 2.74 16.87
C SER A 746 -15.72 3.64 16.26
N THR A 747 -15.70 4.91 16.64
CA THR A 747 -16.70 5.88 16.24
C THR A 747 -16.05 6.91 15.33
N TRP A 748 -16.61 7.09 14.15
CA TRP A 748 -16.20 8.08 13.17
C TRP A 748 -17.22 9.19 13.13
N LYS A 749 -16.78 10.42 13.36
CA LYS A 749 -17.61 11.61 13.41
C LYS A 749 -17.21 12.58 12.32
N SER A 750 -18.21 13.17 11.68
CA SER A 750 -18.00 14.23 10.70
C SER A 750 -19.04 15.32 10.85
N ARG A 751 -18.65 16.55 10.48
CA ARG A 751 -19.55 17.70 10.45
C ARG A 751 -19.36 18.45 9.14
N THR A 752 -20.41 18.47 8.32
CA THR A 752 -20.47 19.24 7.07
C THR A 752 -21.24 20.51 7.29
N ILE A 753 -20.67 21.64 6.87
CA ILE A 753 -21.28 22.96 6.99
C ILE A 753 -21.38 23.56 5.59
N GLY A 754 -22.58 23.98 5.22
CA GLY A 754 -22.87 24.70 4.00
C GLY A 754 -23.68 25.96 4.24
N ASN A 755 -24.02 26.68 3.17
CA ASN A 755 -24.86 27.85 3.29
C ASN A 755 -26.28 27.44 3.70
N GLY A 756 -26.68 27.83 4.92
CA GLY A 756 -28.01 27.55 5.48
C GLY A 756 -28.22 26.13 6.02
N PHE A 757 -27.17 25.30 6.12
CA PHE A 757 -27.32 23.96 6.70
C PHE A 757 -26.07 23.46 7.45
N THR A 758 -26.30 22.52 8.36
CA THR A 758 -25.27 21.70 9.00
C THR A 758 -25.69 20.25 9.01
N ILE A 759 -24.76 19.34 8.69
CA ILE A 759 -24.97 17.88 8.80
C ILE A 759 -23.89 17.33 9.73
N TYR A 760 -24.32 16.72 10.81
CA TYR A 760 -23.47 15.97 11.73
C TYR A 760 -23.74 14.49 11.56
N SER A 761 -22.69 13.69 11.40
CA SER A 761 -22.80 12.22 11.23
C SER A 761 -21.86 11.51 12.20
N GLU A 762 -22.35 10.45 12.79
CA GLU A 762 -21.61 9.55 13.67
C GLU A 762 -21.86 8.11 13.27
N ASN A 763 -20.79 7.38 12.94
CA ASN A 763 -20.83 5.97 12.58
C ASN A 763 -19.96 5.17 13.54
N ALA A 764 -20.53 4.20 14.24
CA ALA A 764 -19.86 3.37 15.22
C ALA A 764 -19.92 1.89 14.79
N GLY A 765 -18.75 1.30 14.55
CA GLY A 765 -18.60 -0.12 14.25
C GLY A 765 -17.87 -0.87 15.35
N ILE A 766 -18.19 -2.18 15.51
CA ILE A 766 -17.46 -3.04 16.45
C ILE A 766 -16.08 -3.31 15.88
N GLN A 767 -15.03 -2.86 16.58
CA GLN A 767 -13.63 -3.05 16.16
C GLN A 767 -12.81 -3.87 17.14
N ARG A 768 -13.25 -4.02 18.40
CA ARG A 768 -12.54 -4.88 19.34
C ARG A 768 -12.68 -6.31 18.90
N SER A 769 -11.54 -6.94 18.58
CA SER A 769 -11.50 -8.33 18.16
C SER A 769 -10.30 -9.08 18.71
N VAL A 770 -10.47 -10.38 18.90
CA VAL A 770 -9.39 -11.32 19.18
C VAL A 770 -9.43 -12.38 18.10
N SER A 771 -8.29 -12.60 17.43
CA SER A 771 -8.17 -13.56 16.34
C SER A 771 -7.06 -14.58 16.59
N LEU A 772 -7.33 -15.83 16.22
CA LEU A 772 -6.37 -16.93 16.19
C LEU A 772 -6.07 -17.25 14.73
N SER A 773 -4.78 -17.35 14.40
CA SER A 773 -4.32 -17.75 13.06
C SER A 773 -3.31 -18.89 13.15
N LEU A 774 -3.49 -19.89 12.28
CA LEU A 774 -2.60 -21.02 12.10
C LEU A 774 -2.07 -21.00 10.67
N THR A 775 -0.75 -21.05 10.51
CA THR A 775 -0.11 -21.14 9.19
C THR A 775 0.84 -22.33 9.16
N TYR A 776 0.63 -23.24 8.23
CA TYR A 776 1.50 -24.39 7.97
C TYR A 776 2.24 -24.21 6.65
N SER A 777 3.56 -24.25 6.68
CA SER A 777 4.45 -24.10 5.51
C SER A 777 5.07 -25.45 5.16
N PHE A 778 5.11 -25.79 3.87
CA PHE A 778 5.59 -27.07 3.38
C PHE A 778 6.42 -26.91 2.10
N GLY A 779 7.18 -27.98 1.78
CA GLY A 779 8.07 -28.01 0.63
C GLY A 779 9.39 -27.26 0.86
N LYS A 780 10.28 -27.37 -0.10
CA LYS A 780 11.53 -26.62 -0.20
C LYS A 780 11.74 -26.25 -1.65
N MET A 781 12.02 -25.01 -1.91
CA MET A 781 12.36 -24.51 -3.22
C MET A 781 13.71 -23.82 -3.16
N ASN A 782 14.66 -24.30 -3.94
CA ASN A 782 16.02 -23.78 -3.94
C ASN A 782 16.16 -22.54 -4.83
N THR A 783 15.05 -22.12 -5.49
CA THR A 783 14.95 -20.90 -6.31
C THR A 783 13.55 -20.40 -6.51
N GLN A 784 13.49 -19.20 -7.11
CA GLN A 784 12.24 -18.55 -7.52
C GLN A 784 11.97 -18.73 -9.02
N VAL A 785 10.67 -18.71 -9.36
CA VAL A 785 10.18 -18.67 -10.73
C VAL A 785 10.50 -17.29 -11.33
N ARG A 786 11.25 -17.25 -12.45
CA ARG A 786 11.52 -16.00 -13.19
C ARG A 786 10.21 -15.41 -13.74
N LYS A 787 10.09 -14.10 -13.69
CA LYS A 787 8.92 -13.36 -14.14
C LYS A 787 9.33 -12.17 -14.99
N VAL A 788 8.54 -11.86 -16.03
CA VAL A 788 8.75 -10.67 -16.87
C VAL A 788 8.47 -9.39 -16.06
N GLN A 789 9.19 -8.32 -16.35
CA GLN A 789 8.88 -6.98 -15.79
C GLN A 789 7.54 -6.54 -16.33
N ARG A 790 6.60 -6.51 -15.44
CA ARG A 790 5.28 -5.96 -15.71
C ARG A 790 5.34 -4.48 -15.53
N THR A 791 5.21 -3.76 -16.63
CA THR A 791 5.24 -2.32 -16.63
C THR A 791 3.84 -1.71 -16.64
N ILE A 792 2.80 -2.54 -16.89
CA ILE A 792 1.42 -2.06 -16.94
C ILE A 792 0.87 -1.87 -15.52
N VAL A 793 0.71 -0.62 -15.14
CA VAL A 793 -0.04 -0.18 -13.98
C VAL A 793 -0.97 0.93 -14.47
N ASN A 794 -2.26 0.83 -14.20
CA ASN A 794 -3.25 1.85 -14.54
C ASN A 794 -3.87 2.36 -13.24
N ASP A 795 -3.35 3.45 -12.73
CA ASP A 795 -3.78 4.14 -11.52
C ASP A 795 -4.10 5.62 -11.77
N ASP A 796 -4.51 5.93 -13.03
CA ASP A 796 -4.81 7.28 -13.51
C ASP A 796 -6.24 7.74 -13.25
N LEU A 797 -7.11 6.86 -12.71
CA LEU A 797 -8.46 7.23 -12.31
C LEU A 797 -8.47 7.69 -10.85
N LYS A 798 -9.11 8.83 -10.59
CA LYS A 798 -9.41 9.24 -9.22
C LYS A 798 -10.32 8.17 -8.59
N GLN A 799 -9.84 7.55 -7.51
CA GLN A 799 -10.70 6.70 -6.72
C GLN A 799 -11.82 7.60 -6.17
N THR A 800 -13.04 7.34 -6.58
CA THR A 800 -14.19 7.84 -5.85
C THR A 800 -14.08 7.23 -4.47
N SER A 801 -13.67 8.05 -3.49
CA SER A 801 -14.01 7.70 -2.12
C SER A 801 -15.50 7.39 -2.18
N SER A 802 -15.86 6.14 -1.91
CA SER A 802 -17.24 5.69 -1.81
C SER A 802 -17.88 6.34 -0.59
N GLN A 803 -18.02 7.66 -0.64
CA GLN A 803 -18.75 8.43 0.35
C GLN A 803 -20.26 8.29 0.17
N GLY A 804 -20.72 7.52 -0.80
CA GLY A 804 -22.11 7.03 -0.84
C GLY A 804 -22.36 5.85 0.08
N GLN A 805 -21.33 5.18 0.57
CA GLN A 805 -21.44 4.22 1.65
C GLN A 805 -21.22 4.90 2.99
N GLN A 806 -22.20 5.60 3.45
CA GLN A 806 -22.44 5.75 4.87
C GLN A 806 -22.67 4.36 5.46
N GLY A 807 -21.70 3.79 6.01
CA GLY A 807 -21.78 2.57 6.79
C GLY A 807 -20.47 1.86 6.77
N GLY A 808 -19.67 2.22 7.74
CA GLY A 808 -18.86 1.39 8.59
C GLY A 808 -18.46 0.02 8.06
N GLY A 809 -17.87 -0.04 6.92
CA GLY A 809 -16.99 -1.10 6.55
C GLY A 809 -15.64 -0.45 6.40
N GLN A 810 -14.97 -0.16 7.50
CA GLN A 810 -13.54 -0.22 7.42
C GLN A 810 -13.21 -1.65 6.96
N GLY A 811 -13.09 -1.82 5.66
CA GLY A 811 -12.11 -2.76 5.21
C GLY A 811 -10.85 -2.36 5.95
N ASN A 812 -10.50 -3.12 6.95
CA ASN A 812 -9.17 -3.14 7.48
C ASN A 812 -8.27 -2.94 6.26
N PRO A 813 -7.34 -1.98 6.20
CA PRO A 813 -6.29 -1.98 5.18
C PRO A 813 -5.36 -3.14 5.49
N THR A 814 -5.90 -4.34 5.50
CA THR A 814 -5.16 -5.58 5.45
C THR A 814 -5.00 -5.86 3.99
N GLY A 815 -3.94 -5.28 3.46
CA GLY A 815 -3.24 -5.83 2.36
C GLY A 815 -4.03 -5.93 1.06
N ASN A 816 -3.79 -5.01 0.22
CA ASN A 816 -3.36 -5.36 -1.13
C ASN A 816 -2.31 -4.37 -1.59
#